data_86ae8fc4e06063abe60fe93e12fefc31
#
_entry.id   86ae8fc4e06063abe60fe93e12fefc31
#
_cell.length_a   1.000
_cell.length_b   1.000
_cell.length_c   1.000
_cell.angle_alpha   90.00
_cell.angle_beta   90.00
_cell.angle_gamma   90.00
#
_symmetry.space_group_name_H-M   'P 1'
#
loop_
_entity.id
_entity.type
_entity.pdbx_description
1 polymer ?
#
loop_
_entity_poly.entity_id
_entity_poly.type
_entity_poly.pdbx_seq_one_letter_code
_entity_poly.pdbx_strand_id
1 'polypeptide(L)'
;EGQVVAEIYTRTKGRPIEVVTEALADIARQWGDRLRIRGVGTTGSGRELIGQLVGADTINDEITAHKTGATFVGQTMLDGRKPDTIFEIGGQDSKYISLQDGVVVDFTMNEACAAGTGSFLEERAEELDIAIKGEFAELALASQAPVRLGERCTVFMERDVNSYLHRGAAKRDLVAGLAYSVVYNYINRVVRGRHIGDCIFFQGGTAYNDAVAAAFAAVCGKEVIVPPHNGVIGAIGAALLAREKATANQPAREEPDAQAGRYVAEPPPTAATFASKFRGYDLQQVDYQLREFTCRGCSNHCRIQEFTVEGEKTYWGDKCSDRFRKAVSSGRKPVIDDLVQYRMDLLLDDSRLPAPPAGAPTVGIPLCMFAWEQLPFWRTLLAHCGFATVLSDPTNSQIIASGLRTSVAEPCFPIIVAHGHVMNLIDKDVDHVLLPNIVNQETRWNDIESQLCPWHQTLPFVIRRAPAISNQAGRLMTPTVRFAEGRAATAKVLREFFRAYGVDRKTVEQAAEAAFDAQDAFSARIGDAGREALTVLEATGEVGIVLVGRPYNVHDAGMNLSVARKMRELYGVNCIPLDMLPTAEIDVRDVNDNMYWNLGRNILAAAKIVGAHENLHIIYITNFKCGPDSFIKHFVRNASGKPFLSLQFDGHSNDAGIMTRCEAYLDSKGVLRGQFDDAPAPAEQQAAM
;
A
#
# COMPACT_ATOMS: atom_id res chain seq x y z
N GLU A 1 -17.85 -27.33 -17.51
CA GLU A 1 -18.22 -28.16 -16.48
C GLU A 1 -17.29 -28.16 -15.25
N GLY A 2 -16.17 -27.44 -15.25
CA GLY A 2 -15.42 -27.11 -14.06
C GLY A 2 -14.41 -28.16 -13.56
N GLN A 3 -13.90 -29.02 -14.41
CA GLN A 3 -12.83 -29.94 -14.05
C GLN A 3 -11.44 -29.33 -14.34
N VAL A 4 -10.51 -29.51 -13.41
CA VAL A 4 -9.08 -29.23 -13.66
C VAL A 4 -8.52 -30.39 -14.47
N VAL A 5 -8.16 -30.14 -15.71
CA VAL A 5 -7.67 -31.18 -16.65
C VAL A 5 -6.14 -31.33 -16.56
N ALA A 6 -5.44 -30.23 -16.33
CA ALA A 6 -3.99 -30.20 -16.16
C ALA A 6 -3.60 -29.07 -15.21
N GLU A 7 -2.55 -29.30 -14.44
CA GLU A 7 -1.91 -28.26 -13.61
C GLU A 7 -0.39 -28.34 -13.75
N ILE A 8 0.26 -27.19 -13.75
CA ILE A 8 1.71 -27.08 -13.75
C ILE A 8 2.09 -26.09 -12.63
N TYR A 9 2.83 -26.60 -11.64
CA TYR A 9 3.39 -25.80 -10.58
C TYR A 9 4.92 -25.85 -10.63
N THR A 10 5.56 -24.72 -10.96
CA THR A 10 7.01 -24.65 -11.11
C THR A 10 7.57 -23.29 -10.67
N ARG A 11 8.89 -23.25 -10.41
CA ARG A 11 9.58 -22.02 -10.00
C ARG A 11 9.95 -21.18 -11.22
N THR A 12 9.68 -19.90 -11.17
CA THR A 12 10.02 -18.97 -12.26
C THR A 12 11.50 -18.60 -12.30
N LYS A 13 12.23 -18.68 -11.18
CA LYS A 13 13.66 -18.31 -11.06
C LYS A 13 13.99 -16.96 -11.70
N GLY A 14 13.06 -16.00 -11.62
CA GLY A 14 13.20 -14.68 -12.23
C GLY A 14 12.99 -14.62 -13.75
N ARG A 15 12.57 -15.72 -14.39
CA ARG A 15 12.36 -15.82 -15.84
C ARG A 15 10.93 -16.27 -16.19
N PRO A 16 9.91 -15.46 -15.87
CA PRO A 16 8.51 -15.87 -16.03
C PRO A 16 8.11 -16.13 -17.49
N ILE A 17 8.65 -15.38 -18.43
CA ILE A 17 8.36 -15.56 -19.88
C ILE A 17 8.79 -16.95 -20.35
N GLU A 18 10.02 -17.33 -20.06
CA GLU A 18 10.57 -18.63 -20.47
C GLU A 18 9.76 -19.78 -19.86
N VAL A 19 9.48 -19.71 -18.57
CA VAL A 19 8.72 -20.74 -17.86
C VAL A 19 7.30 -20.89 -18.39
N VAL A 20 6.61 -19.80 -18.70
CA VAL A 20 5.26 -19.86 -19.30
C VAL A 20 5.30 -20.40 -20.72
N THR A 21 6.31 -20.02 -21.50
CA THR A 21 6.51 -20.55 -22.86
C THR A 21 6.71 -22.07 -22.85
N GLU A 22 7.56 -22.57 -21.94
CA GLU A 22 7.79 -24.01 -21.79
C GLU A 22 6.50 -24.73 -21.32
N ALA A 23 5.79 -24.18 -20.34
CA ALA A 23 4.55 -24.77 -19.85
C ALA A 23 3.46 -24.84 -20.92
N LEU A 24 3.29 -23.80 -21.74
CA LEU A 24 2.35 -23.83 -22.87
C LEU A 24 2.75 -24.82 -23.94
N ALA A 25 4.05 -24.94 -24.24
CA ALA A 25 4.56 -25.94 -25.17
C ALA A 25 4.30 -27.37 -24.64
N ASP A 26 4.41 -27.61 -23.32
CA ASP A 26 4.08 -28.89 -22.70
C ASP A 26 2.59 -29.22 -22.84
N ILE A 27 1.72 -28.27 -22.58
CA ILE A 27 0.26 -28.39 -22.76
C ILE A 27 -0.04 -28.71 -24.25
N ALA A 28 0.59 -28.00 -25.16
CA ALA A 28 0.43 -28.27 -26.60
C ALA A 28 0.83 -29.69 -26.99
N ARG A 29 1.95 -30.20 -26.47
CA ARG A 29 2.42 -31.58 -26.75
C ARG A 29 1.46 -32.63 -26.20
N GLN A 30 0.87 -32.38 -25.00
CA GLN A 30 0.00 -33.38 -24.36
C GLN A 30 -1.43 -33.34 -24.90
N TRP A 31 -1.94 -32.16 -25.21
CA TRP A 31 -3.38 -31.93 -25.41
C TRP A 31 -3.70 -31.17 -26.70
N GLY A 32 -2.77 -30.40 -27.27
CA GLY A 32 -2.84 -29.53 -28.45
C GLY A 32 -4.16 -29.51 -29.21
N ASP A 33 -4.29 -30.34 -30.19
CA ASP A 33 -5.47 -30.39 -31.06
C ASP A 33 -6.78 -30.83 -30.37
N ARG A 34 -6.69 -31.35 -29.15
CA ARG A 34 -7.85 -31.79 -28.37
C ARG A 34 -8.43 -30.67 -27.51
N LEU A 35 -7.76 -29.51 -27.41
CA LEU A 35 -8.21 -28.36 -26.60
C LEU A 35 -8.65 -27.21 -27.48
N ARG A 36 -9.79 -26.62 -27.10
CA ARG A 36 -10.23 -25.33 -27.63
C ARG A 36 -10.24 -24.34 -26.48
N ILE A 37 -9.28 -23.40 -26.47
CA ILE A 37 -9.20 -22.37 -25.46
C ILE A 37 -10.35 -21.37 -25.67
N ARG A 38 -11.14 -21.17 -24.63
CA ARG A 38 -12.32 -20.28 -24.64
C ARG A 38 -12.08 -18.99 -23.87
N GLY A 39 -11.06 -18.94 -23.04
CA GLY A 39 -10.65 -17.77 -22.31
C GLY A 39 -9.37 -18.02 -21.53
N VAL A 40 -8.59 -16.96 -21.33
CA VAL A 40 -7.33 -16.95 -20.58
C VAL A 40 -7.39 -15.85 -19.54
N GLY A 41 -7.11 -16.21 -18.29
CA GLY A 41 -6.96 -15.27 -17.19
C GLY A 41 -5.57 -15.33 -16.58
N THR A 42 -5.03 -14.19 -16.18
CA THR A 42 -3.77 -14.08 -15.45
C THR A 42 -3.96 -13.44 -14.09
N THR A 43 -3.09 -13.82 -13.14
CA THR A 43 -3.02 -13.26 -11.79
C THR A 43 -1.60 -13.36 -11.25
N GLY A 44 -1.35 -12.79 -10.07
CA GLY A 44 -0.01 -12.75 -9.48
C GLY A 44 0.78 -11.50 -9.85
N SER A 45 1.99 -11.38 -9.29
CA SER A 45 2.85 -10.19 -9.50
C SER A 45 3.26 -9.99 -10.97
N GLY A 46 3.33 -11.08 -11.75
CA GLY A 46 3.65 -11.04 -13.19
C GLY A 46 2.43 -10.97 -14.13
N ARG A 47 1.22 -10.79 -13.59
CA ARG A 47 -0.04 -10.91 -14.33
C ARG A 47 -0.14 -10.05 -15.58
N GLU A 48 0.38 -8.83 -15.51
CA GLU A 48 0.32 -7.87 -16.61
C GLU A 48 1.24 -8.28 -17.77
N LEU A 49 2.51 -8.56 -17.43
CA LEU A 49 3.51 -8.99 -18.40
C LEU A 49 3.08 -10.27 -19.13
N ILE A 50 2.71 -11.28 -18.36
CA ILE A 50 2.28 -12.56 -18.90
C ILE A 50 0.93 -12.42 -19.61
N GLY A 51 0.01 -11.61 -19.05
CA GLY A 51 -1.28 -11.35 -19.67
C GLY A 51 -1.16 -10.77 -21.07
N GLN A 52 -0.28 -9.80 -21.26
CA GLN A 52 0.01 -9.23 -22.58
C GLN A 52 0.65 -10.25 -23.52
N LEU A 53 1.62 -11.02 -23.01
CA LEU A 53 2.33 -12.01 -23.81
C LEU A 53 1.40 -13.11 -24.33
N VAL A 54 0.55 -13.68 -23.48
CA VAL A 54 -0.35 -14.78 -23.84
C VAL A 54 -1.65 -14.31 -24.51
N GLY A 55 -1.95 -13.02 -24.50
CA GLY A 55 -3.23 -12.49 -24.95
C GLY A 55 -4.35 -12.84 -23.96
N ALA A 56 -4.18 -12.49 -22.67
CA ALA A 56 -5.17 -12.79 -21.66
C ALA A 56 -6.47 -11.99 -21.87
N ASP A 57 -7.59 -12.66 -21.66
CA ASP A 57 -8.92 -12.05 -21.71
C ASP A 57 -9.24 -11.28 -20.43
N THR A 58 -8.66 -11.74 -19.29
CA THR A 58 -8.75 -11.05 -18.00
C THR A 58 -7.40 -11.02 -17.29
N ILE A 59 -7.10 -9.89 -16.66
CA ILE A 59 -5.94 -9.70 -15.79
C ILE A 59 -6.50 -9.37 -14.41
N ASN A 60 -6.28 -10.24 -13.44
CA ASN A 60 -7.00 -10.22 -12.17
C ASN A 60 -6.07 -9.96 -11.00
N ASP A 61 -6.54 -9.25 -9.97
CA ASP A 61 -5.84 -9.16 -8.71
C ASP A 61 -5.80 -10.52 -7.98
N GLU A 62 -4.82 -10.66 -7.09
CA GLU A 62 -4.56 -11.94 -6.44
C GLU A 62 -5.63 -12.30 -5.41
N ILE A 63 -6.22 -11.32 -4.72
CA ILE A 63 -7.21 -11.55 -3.67
C ILE A 63 -8.49 -12.12 -4.28
N THR A 64 -9.00 -11.47 -5.34
CA THR A 64 -10.17 -11.91 -6.09
C THR A 64 -9.95 -13.28 -6.73
N ALA A 65 -8.77 -13.52 -7.33
CA ALA A 65 -8.45 -14.80 -7.93
C ALA A 65 -8.40 -15.92 -6.88
N HIS A 66 -7.67 -15.73 -5.77
CA HIS A 66 -7.59 -16.73 -4.70
C HIS A 66 -8.95 -17.01 -4.05
N LYS A 67 -9.76 -15.99 -3.79
CA LYS A 67 -11.12 -16.13 -3.27
C LYS A 67 -12.01 -16.95 -4.21
N THR A 68 -12.00 -16.58 -5.50
CA THR A 68 -12.85 -17.25 -6.50
C THR A 68 -12.46 -18.71 -6.67
N GLY A 69 -11.17 -19.01 -6.77
CA GLY A 69 -10.67 -20.38 -6.87
C GLY A 69 -10.96 -21.22 -5.61
N ALA A 70 -10.72 -20.67 -4.42
CA ALA A 70 -10.96 -21.37 -3.16
C ALA A 70 -12.45 -21.69 -2.96
N THR A 71 -13.34 -20.73 -3.23
CA THR A 71 -14.78 -20.93 -3.15
C THR A 71 -15.24 -22.03 -4.12
N PHE A 72 -14.76 -22.02 -5.35
CA PHE A 72 -15.07 -23.02 -6.35
C PHE A 72 -14.58 -24.41 -5.95
N VAL A 73 -13.32 -24.56 -5.52
CA VAL A 73 -12.76 -25.84 -5.09
C VAL A 73 -13.52 -26.39 -3.87
N GLY A 74 -13.85 -25.52 -2.91
CA GLY A 74 -14.65 -25.90 -1.74
C GLY A 74 -16.03 -26.41 -2.12
N GLN A 75 -16.70 -25.76 -3.05
CA GLN A 75 -18.03 -26.14 -3.51
C GLN A 75 -18.04 -27.43 -4.33
N THR A 76 -17.05 -27.61 -5.19
CA THR A 76 -17.07 -28.70 -6.21
C THR A 76 -16.26 -29.93 -5.81
N MET A 77 -15.24 -29.78 -4.96
CA MET A 77 -14.28 -30.85 -4.64
C MET A 77 -14.20 -31.19 -3.16
N LEU A 78 -14.84 -30.40 -2.29
CA LEU A 78 -14.84 -30.58 -0.83
C LEU A 78 -16.27 -30.55 -0.25
N ASP A 79 -17.18 -31.29 -0.88
CA ASP A 79 -18.55 -31.53 -0.39
C ASP A 79 -19.33 -30.24 -0.04
N GLY A 80 -19.13 -29.17 -0.81
CA GLY A 80 -19.82 -27.90 -0.62
C GLY A 80 -19.25 -27.03 0.51
N ARG A 81 -18.07 -27.32 1.03
CA ARG A 81 -17.42 -26.49 2.05
C ARG A 81 -17.14 -25.09 1.51
N LYS A 82 -17.51 -24.09 2.31
CA LYS A 82 -17.28 -22.67 1.99
C LYS A 82 -16.21 -22.12 2.93
N PRO A 83 -15.04 -21.72 2.43
CA PRO A 83 -14.06 -21.11 3.30
C PRO A 83 -14.57 -19.77 3.82
N ASP A 84 -14.39 -19.51 5.10
CA ASP A 84 -14.56 -18.20 5.73
C ASP A 84 -13.20 -17.51 5.97
N THR A 85 -12.13 -18.30 5.93
CA THR A 85 -10.76 -17.82 6.07
C THR A 85 -9.84 -18.53 5.09
N ILE A 86 -9.00 -17.76 4.41
CA ILE A 86 -7.97 -18.30 3.52
C ILE A 86 -6.61 -17.83 4.05
N PHE A 87 -5.74 -18.80 4.33
CA PHE A 87 -4.32 -18.59 4.52
C PHE A 87 -3.61 -18.95 3.22
N GLU A 88 -2.96 -17.98 2.58
CA GLU A 88 -2.16 -18.22 1.40
C GLU A 88 -0.69 -17.88 1.71
N ILE A 89 0.20 -18.84 1.48
CA ILE A 89 1.64 -18.65 1.62
C ILE A 89 2.32 -19.14 0.34
N GLY A 90 2.74 -18.15 -0.44
CA GLY A 90 3.57 -18.34 -1.62
C GLY A 90 5.06 -18.40 -1.27
N GLY A 91 5.91 -18.40 -2.30
CA GLY A 91 7.36 -18.36 -2.15
C GLY A 91 7.88 -17.00 -1.67
N GLN A 92 7.31 -15.91 -2.13
CA GLN A 92 7.81 -14.55 -1.88
C GLN A 92 6.89 -13.70 -1.00
N ASP A 93 5.60 -13.96 -1.02
CA ASP A 93 4.60 -13.24 -0.26
C ASP A 93 3.62 -14.18 0.43
N SER A 94 2.75 -13.62 1.24
CA SER A 94 1.69 -14.34 1.91
C SER A 94 0.48 -13.45 2.11
N LYS A 95 -0.72 -14.04 2.10
CA LYS A 95 -1.99 -13.33 2.16
C LYS A 95 -2.91 -14.00 3.16
N TYR A 96 -3.64 -13.18 3.90
CA TYR A 96 -4.78 -13.57 4.70
C TYR A 96 -6.03 -12.95 4.07
N ILE A 97 -7.08 -13.75 3.89
CA ILE A 97 -8.36 -13.29 3.34
C ILE A 97 -9.47 -13.82 4.23
N SER A 98 -10.35 -12.92 4.68
CA SER A 98 -11.56 -13.27 5.43
C SER A 98 -12.78 -13.10 4.52
N LEU A 99 -13.65 -14.09 4.53
CA LEU A 99 -14.85 -14.16 3.72
C LEU A 99 -16.09 -14.23 4.58
N GLN A 100 -17.15 -13.57 4.14
CA GLN A 100 -18.50 -13.74 4.64
C GLN A 100 -19.43 -14.01 3.46
N ASP A 101 -20.06 -15.17 3.44
CA ASP A 101 -20.92 -15.62 2.34
C ASP A 101 -20.26 -15.56 0.95
N GLY A 102 -18.95 -15.86 0.90
CA GLY A 102 -18.15 -15.82 -0.32
C GLY A 102 -17.70 -14.43 -0.76
N VAL A 103 -18.00 -13.39 0.02
CA VAL A 103 -17.56 -12.01 -0.21
C VAL A 103 -16.36 -11.69 0.68
N VAL A 104 -15.33 -11.04 0.11
CA VAL A 104 -14.17 -10.58 0.88
C VAL A 104 -14.59 -9.43 1.82
N VAL A 105 -14.49 -9.67 3.13
CA VAL A 105 -14.80 -8.65 4.15
C VAL A 105 -13.55 -8.02 4.75
N ASP A 106 -12.44 -8.76 4.79
CA ASP A 106 -11.14 -8.25 5.24
C ASP A 106 -10.02 -9.05 4.55
N PHE A 107 -8.89 -8.41 4.29
CA PHE A 107 -7.70 -9.10 3.81
C PHE A 107 -6.43 -8.33 4.22
N THR A 108 -5.31 -9.03 4.19
CA THR A 108 -3.99 -8.41 4.34
C THR A 108 -2.96 -9.24 3.59
N MET A 109 -1.89 -8.56 3.19
CA MET A 109 -0.71 -9.16 2.57
C MET A 109 0.51 -8.83 3.42
N ASN A 110 1.54 -9.65 3.38
CA ASN A 110 2.78 -9.32 4.07
C ASN A 110 3.43 -8.07 3.46
N GLU A 111 3.98 -7.24 4.34
CA GLU A 111 4.51 -5.91 3.97
C GLU A 111 6.04 -5.93 3.74
N ALA A 112 6.60 -6.91 3.04
CA ALA A 112 8.03 -7.02 2.75
C ALA A 112 8.88 -7.85 3.76
N CYS A 113 8.31 -8.84 4.43
CA CYS A 113 9.09 -9.71 5.32
C CYS A 113 9.07 -11.16 4.84
N ALA A 114 10.21 -11.73 4.49
CA ALA A 114 10.34 -13.13 4.09
C ALA A 114 10.01 -14.13 5.23
N ALA A 115 10.00 -13.70 6.49
CA ALA A 115 9.86 -14.58 7.67
C ALA A 115 8.54 -15.38 7.75
N GLY A 116 7.51 -14.98 6.99
CA GLY A 116 6.22 -15.70 6.88
C GLY A 116 5.97 -16.26 5.48
N THR A 117 6.99 -16.58 4.72
CA THR A 117 6.91 -17.05 3.32
C THR A 117 7.65 -18.36 3.09
N GLY A 118 7.39 -19.01 1.97
CA GLY A 118 8.02 -20.27 1.59
C GLY A 118 9.54 -20.18 1.38
N SER A 119 10.05 -19.06 0.87
CA SER A 119 11.49 -18.85 0.66
C SER A 119 12.28 -18.99 1.95
N PHE A 120 11.74 -18.53 3.07
CA PHE A 120 12.37 -18.70 4.38
C PHE A 120 12.58 -20.17 4.74
N LEU A 121 11.54 -21.00 4.55
CA LEU A 121 11.67 -22.44 4.83
C LEU A 121 12.65 -23.13 3.88
N GLU A 122 12.69 -22.71 2.61
CA GLU A 122 13.62 -23.25 1.63
C GLU A 122 15.07 -22.96 1.99
N GLU A 123 15.39 -21.71 2.34
CA GLU A 123 16.74 -21.33 2.78
C GLU A 123 17.19 -22.12 4.01
N ARG A 124 16.30 -22.27 5.00
CA ARG A 124 16.63 -23.02 6.21
C ARG A 124 16.74 -24.53 5.95
N ALA A 125 15.94 -25.08 5.07
CA ALA A 125 16.05 -26.48 4.67
C ALA A 125 17.39 -26.75 3.96
N GLU A 126 17.80 -25.86 3.04
CA GLU A 126 19.08 -25.93 2.34
C GLU A 126 20.27 -25.86 3.32
N GLU A 127 20.26 -24.96 4.30
CA GLU A 127 21.29 -24.86 5.32
C GLU A 127 21.40 -26.11 6.21
N LEU A 128 20.26 -26.77 6.47
CA LEU A 128 20.22 -28.00 7.24
C LEU A 128 20.50 -29.25 6.39
N ASP A 129 20.76 -29.09 5.09
CA ASP A 129 20.94 -30.17 4.12
C ASP A 129 19.77 -31.17 4.17
N ILE A 130 18.55 -30.65 3.99
CA ILE A 130 17.30 -31.42 3.90
C ILE A 130 16.47 -30.99 2.70
N ALA A 131 15.77 -31.94 2.07
CA ALA A 131 14.84 -31.63 1.01
C ALA A 131 13.57 -30.99 1.57
N ILE A 132 13.21 -29.79 1.04
CA ILE A 132 11.97 -29.11 1.46
C ILE A 132 10.71 -29.91 1.13
N LYS A 133 10.73 -30.73 0.07
CA LYS A 133 9.63 -31.62 -0.31
C LYS A 133 9.80 -32.99 0.36
N GLY A 134 8.81 -33.41 1.12
CA GLY A 134 8.77 -34.70 1.80
C GLY A 134 9.61 -34.74 3.08
N GLU A 135 10.94 -34.73 2.96
CA GLU A 135 11.84 -34.92 4.10
C GLU A 135 11.63 -33.90 5.22
N PHE A 136 11.41 -32.61 4.89
CA PHE A 136 11.12 -31.57 5.89
C PHE A 136 9.89 -31.94 6.73
N ALA A 137 8.80 -32.32 6.07
CA ALA A 137 7.54 -32.66 6.73
C ALA A 137 7.70 -33.94 7.57
N GLU A 138 8.35 -34.97 7.04
CA GLU A 138 8.60 -36.24 7.76
C GLU A 138 9.41 -36.01 9.04
N LEU A 139 10.50 -35.25 8.96
CA LEU A 139 11.32 -34.92 10.12
C LEU A 139 10.55 -34.09 11.15
N ALA A 140 9.84 -33.06 10.72
CA ALA A 140 9.10 -32.17 11.60
C ALA A 140 7.98 -32.89 12.34
N LEU A 141 7.20 -33.72 11.64
CA LEU A 141 6.10 -34.50 12.22
C LEU A 141 6.58 -35.64 13.15
N ALA A 142 7.83 -36.10 13.00
CA ALA A 142 8.45 -37.07 13.89
C ALA A 142 8.98 -36.43 15.19
N SER A 143 8.96 -35.11 15.33
CA SER A 143 9.42 -34.41 16.53
C SER A 143 8.45 -34.57 17.69
N GLN A 144 8.98 -34.83 18.88
CA GLN A 144 8.24 -34.85 20.16
C GLN A 144 8.54 -33.65 21.04
N ALA A 145 9.56 -32.86 20.70
CA ALA A 145 9.99 -31.70 21.44
C ALA A 145 10.46 -30.56 20.50
N PRO A 146 9.56 -29.93 19.75
CA PRO A 146 9.92 -28.85 18.85
C PRO A 146 10.67 -27.73 19.54
N VAL A 147 11.79 -27.30 18.98
CA VAL A 147 12.57 -26.19 19.50
C VAL A 147 11.81 -24.89 19.34
N ARG A 148 11.77 -24.07 20.37
CA ARG A 148 11.12 -22.75 20.30
C ARG A 148 12.08 -21.72 19.68
N LEU A 149 11.95 -21.48 18.38
CA LEU A 149 12.78 -20.52 17.63
C LEU A 149 12.27 -19.07 17.70
N GLY A 150 11.04 -18.86 18.18
CA GLY A 150 10.44 -17.52 18.30
C GLY A 150 9.95 -16.93 16.98
N GLU A 151 9.54 -15.65 17.04
CA GLU A 151 8.90 -14.89 15.96
C GLU A 151 9.82 -13.77 15.49
N ARG A 152 10.95 -14.09 14.89
CA ARG A 152 11.99 -13.13 14.55
C ARG A 152 12.21 -13.03 13.04
N CYS A 153 12.90 -11.96 12.65
CA CYS A 153 13.44 -11.81 11.31
C CYS A 153 14.34 -13.01 10.96
N THR A 154 14.33 -13.42 9.70
CA THR A 154 15.10 -14.55 9.16
C THR A 154 16.59 -14.53 9.58
N VAL A 155 17.22 -13.36 9.57
CA VAL A 155 18.62 -13.14 9.95
C VAL A 155 18.88 -13.51 11.42
N PHE A 156 17.98 -13.14 12.33
CA PHE A 156 18.13 -13.50 13.74
C PHE A 156 17.82 -14.98 14.00
N MET A 157 16.97 -15.58 13.18
CA MET A 157 16.61 -16.98 13.33
C MET A 157 17.73 -17.93 12.91
N GLU A 158 18.53 -17.57 11.93
CA GLU A 158 19.76 -18.29 11.57
C GLU A 158 20.67 -18.46 12.79
N ARG A 159 20.89 -17.39 13.54
CA ARG A 159 21.67 -17.45 14.80
C ARG A 159 21.04 -18.39 15.82
N ASP A 160 19.72 -18.36 15.97
CA ASP A 160 19.01 -19.19 16.94
C ASP A 160 19.10 -20.66 16.52
N VAL A 161 18.91 -21.00 15.24
CA VAL A 161 19.09 -22.36 14.70
C VAL A 161 20.50 -22.87 14.96
N ASN A 162 21.53 -22.09 14.65
CA ASN A 162 22.93 -22.45 14.89
C ASN A 162 23.22 -22.64 16.39
N SER A 163 22.66 -21.78 17.26
CA SER A 163 22.79 -21.91 18.69
C SER A 163 22.23 -23.24 19.23
N TYR A 164 21.05 -23.65 18.72
CA TYR A 164 20.44 -24.92 19.12
C TYR A 164 21.20 -26.13 18.55
N LEU A 165 21.72 -26.05 17.32
CA LEU A 165 22.60 -27.07 16.75
C LEU A 165 23.86 -27.30 17.64
N HIS A 166 24.50 -26.20 18.02
CA HIS A 166 25.68 -26.29 18.93
C HIS A 166 25.35 -26.84 20.31
N ARG A 167 24.11 -26.73 20.77
CA ARG A 167 23.62 -27.32 22.01
C ARG A 167 23.19 -28.79 21.87
N GLY A 168 23.30 -29.38 20.67
CA GLY A 168 22.96 -30.75 20.40
C GLY A 168 21.48 -31.04 20.19
N ALA A 169 20.68 -30.02 19.80
CA ALA A 169 19.28 -30.23 19.43
C ALA A 169 19.18 -31.21 18.25
N ALA A 170 18.23 -32.13 18.29
CA ALA A 170 17.99 -33.03 17.18
C ALA A 170 17.48 -32.30 15.95
N LYS A 171 17.95 -32.68 14.77
CA LYS A 171 17.54 -32.04 13.49
C LYS A 171 16.02 -32.01 13.33
N ARG A 172 15.31 -33.08 13.66
CA ARG A 172 13.83 -33.14 13.63
C ARG A 172 13.16 -32.10 14.51
N ASP A 173 13.70 -31.82 15.68
CA ASP A 173 13.13 -30.88 16.65
C ASP A 173 13.35 -29.43 16.18
N LEU A 174 14.47 -29.15 15.50
CA LEU A 174 14.74 -27.87 14.83
C LEU A 174 13.79 -27.64 13.65
N VAL A 175 13.61 -28.64 12.81
CA VAL A 175 12.74 -28.56 11.62
C VAL A 175 11.28 -28.34 12.04
N ALA A 176 10.81 -29.02 13.08
CA ALA A 176 9.50 -28.75 13.67
C ALA A 176 9.40 -27.33 14.23
N GLY A 177 10.45 -26.85 14.91
CA GLY A 177 10.53 -25.47 15.38
C GLY A 177 10.45 -24.44 14.25
N LEU A 178 11.04 -24.70 13.09
CA LEU A 178 10.94 -23.84 11.89
C LEU A 178 9.51 -23.80 11.34
N ALA A 179 8.81 -24.95 11.30
CA ALA A 179 7.40 -24.99 10.89
C ALA A 179 6.52 -24.13 11.81
N TYR A 180 6.67 -24.23 13.12
CA TYR A 180 5.97 -23.37 14.07
C TYR A 180 6.35 -21.90 13.92
N SER A 181 7.62 -21.60 13.68
CA SER A 181 8.10 -20.24 13.56
C SER A 181 7.49 -19.50 12.35
N VAL A 182 7.39 -20.17 11.19
CA VAL A 182 6.73 -19.57 10.01
C VAL A 182 5.26 -19.28 10.30
N VAL A 183 4.58 -20.18 11.02
CA VAL A 183 3.17 -20.00 11.41
C VAL A 183 3.00 -18.83 12.37
N TYR A 184 3.83 -18.74 13.43
CA TYR A 184 3.77 -17.61 14.36
C TYR A 184 4.07 -16.28 13.66
N ASN A 185 5.07 -16.25 12.78
CA ASN A 185 5.34 -15.05 11.98
C ASN A 185 4.14 -14.67 11.11
N TYR A 186 3.50 -15.64 10.48
CA TYR A 186 2.31 -15.39 9.67
C TYR A 186 1.14 -14.87 10.52
N ILE A 187 0.80 -15.54 11.63
CA ILE A 187 -0.31 -15.13 12.50
C ILE A 187 -0.07 -13.72 13.07
N ASN A 188 1.14 -13.43 13.55
CA ASN A 188 1.40 -12.17 14.21
C ASN A 188 1.69 -11.00 13.26
N ARG A 189 2.19 -11.26 12.05
CA ARG A 189 2.59 -10.21 11.11
C ARG A 189 1.64 -10.03 9.93
N VAL A 190 0.95 -11.09 9.52
CA VAL A 190 -0.02 -11.06 8.42
C VAL A 190 -1.44 -10.99 8.96
N VAL A 191 -1.86 -11.93 9.79
CA VAL A 191 -3.21 -11.94 10.38
C VAL A 191 -3.40 -10.79 11.38
N ARG A 192 -2.43 -10.54 12.24
CA ARG A 192 -2.39 -9.38 13.17
C ARG A 192 -3.66 -9.24 14.04
N GLY A 193 -4.08 -10.32 14.66
CA GLY A 193 -5.27 -10.32 15.54
C GLY A 193 -6.61 -10.16 14.82
N ARG A 194 -6.65 -10.30 13.49
CA ARG A 194 -7.91 -10.38 12.74
C ARG A 194 -8.67 -11.65 13.08
N HIS A 195 -9.96 -11.63 12.78
CA HIS A 195 -10.81 -12.78 13.00
C HIS A 195 -10.39 -13.95 12.13
N ILE A 196 -10.18 -15.11 12.76
CA ILE A 196 -9.95 -16.38 12.07
C ILE A 196 -11.24 -17.20 12.24
N GLY A 197 -11.92 -17.49 11.15
CA GLY A 197 -13.14 -18.25 11.13
C GLY A 197 -12.94 -19.74 11.39
N ASP A 198 -13.95 -20.54 11.17
CA ASP A 198 -13.94 -21.98 11.50
C ASP A 198 -13.62 -22.87 10.29
N CYS A 199 -13.87 -22.39 9.06
CA CYS A 199 -13.53 -23.10 7.82
C CYS A 199 -12.30 -22.46 7.18
N ILE A 200 -11.11 -22.90 7.59
CA ILE A 200 -9.82 -22.34 7.16
C ILE A 200 -9.27 -23.14 6.00
N PHE A 201 -9.07 -22.51 4.84
CA PHE A 201 -8.34 -23.09 3.73
C PHE A 201 -6.89 -22.59 3.76
N PHE A 202 -5.94 -23.53 3.75
CA PHE A 202 -4.51 -23.24 3.62
C PHE A 202 -4.05 -23.58 2.21
N GLN A 203 -3.61 -22.58 1.45
CA GLN A 203 -3.23 -22.71 0.04
C GLN A 203 -1.92 -21.97 -0.27
N GLY A 204 -1.46 -22.06 -1.53
CA GLY A 204 -0.15 -21.60 -1.96
C GLY A 204 0.89 -22.71 -1.91
N GLY A 205 2.10 -22.43 -2.39
CA GLY A 205 3.17 -23.43 -2.49
C GLY A 205 3.62 -24.05 -1.17
N THR A 206 3.53 -23.28 -0.08
CA THR A 206 3.91 -23.75 1.26
C THR A 206 2.91 -24.76 1.83
N ALA A 207 1.68 -24.78 1.32
CA ALA A 207 0.66 -25.75 1.74
C ALA A 207 0.95 -27.20 1.29
N TYR A 208 1.92 -27.43 0.40
CA TYR A 208 2.43 -28.77 0.12
C TYR A 208 3.23 -29.36 1.30
N ASN A 209 3.51 -28.58 2.35
CA ASN A 209 4.24 -29.04 3.52
C ASN A 209 3.27 -29.35 4.67
N ASP A 210 3.01 -30.63 4.90
CA ASP A 210 2.07 -31.11 5.93
C ASP A 210 2.44 -30.65 7.35
N ALA A 211 3.74 -30.46 7.64
CA ALA A 211 4.16 -29.97 8.96
C ALA A 211 3.75 -28.52 9.20
N VAL A 212 3.71 -27.69 8.15
CA VAL A 212 3.21 -26.30 8.28
C VAL A 212 1.71 -26.31 8.47
N ALA A 213 0.97 -27.16 7.75
CA ALA A 213 -0.48 -27.32 7.94
C ALA A 213 -0.82 -27.78 9.36
N ALA A 214 -0.08 -28.78 9.87
CA ALA A 214 -0.23 -29.27 11.25
C ALA A 214 0.11 -28.17 12.28
N ALA A 215 1.15 -27.39 12.03
CA ALA A 215 1.52 -26.27 12.92
C ALA A 215 0.43 -25.19 12.93
N PHE A 216 -0.19 -24.87 11.80
CA PHE A 216 -1.35 -23.96 11.76
C PHE A 216 -2.52 -24.50 12.58
N ALA A 217 -2.88 -25.76 12.40
CA ALA A 217 -3.98 -26.38 13.16
C ALA A 217 -3.68 -26.32 14.68
N ALA A 218 -2.45 -26.63 15.10
CA ALA A 218 -2.04 -26.58 16.49
C ALA A 218 -2.04 -25.16 17.08
N VAL A 219 -1.57 -24.16 16.32
CA VAL A 219 -1.49 -22.76 16.79
C VAL A 219 -2.87 -22.10 16.82
N CYS A 220 -3.71 -22.35 15.81
CA CYS A 220 -5.05 -21.78 15.74
C CYS A 220 -6.07 -22.52 16.63
N GLY A 221 -5.77 -23.76 17.03
CA GLY A 221 -6.72 -24.62 17.74
C GLY A 221 -7.97 -24.98 16.89
N LYS A 222 -7.84 -24.98 15.57
CA LYS A 222 -8.91 -25.19 14.59
C LYS A 222 -8.46 -26.14 13.49
N GLU A 223 -9.45 -26.76 12.81
CA GLU A 223 -9.18 -27.54 11.62
C GLU A 223 -8.65 -26.63 10.49
N VAL A 224 -7.56 -27.02 9.85
CA VAL A 224 -6.97 -26.33 8.70
C VAL A 224 -7.02 -27.29 7.51
N ILE A 225 -7.74 -26.90 6.48
CA ILE A 225 -7.97 -27.72 5.30
C ILE A 225 -6.98 -27.29 4.21
N VAL A 226 -6.19 -28.23 3.72
CA VAL A 226 -5.41 -28.04 2.50
C VAL A 226 -6.25 -28.50 1.31
N PRO A 227 -6.77 -27.57 0.49
CA PRO A 227 -7.65 -27.94 -0.61
C PRO A 227 -6.88 -28.64 -1.73
N PRO A 228 -7.55 -29.49 -2.55
CA PRO A 228 -6.96 -29.96 -3.79
C PRO A 228 -6.47 -28.81 -4.66
N HIS A 229 -5.37 -29.04 -5.40
CA HIS A 229 -4.77 -28.02 -6.26
C HIS A 229 -4.29 -26.76 -5.51
N ASN A 230 -3.94 -26.89 -4.22
CA ASN A 230 -3.56 -25.80 -3.33
C ASN A 230 -2.50 -24.84 -3.92
N GLY A 231 -1.58 -25.32 -4.75
CA GLY A 231 -0.54 -24.51 -5.39
C GLY A 231 -1.02 -23.67 -6.57
N VAL A 232 -2.19 -23.99 -7.17
CA VAL A 232 -2.70 -23.34 -8.38
C VAL A 232 -4.11 -22.73 -8.21
N ILE A 233 -4.58 -22.56 -6.97
CA ILE A 233 -5.91 -21.99 -6.68
C ILE A 233 -6.10 -20.62 -7.34
N GLY A 234 -5.08 -19.75 -7.31
CA GLY A 234 -5.13 -18.46 -7.99
C GLY A 234 -5.33 -18.58 -9.50
N ALA A 235 -4.68 -19.55 -10.14
CA ALA A 235 -4.86 -19.81 -11.57
C ALA A 235 -6.25 -20.36 -11.90
N ILE A 236 -6.80 -21.24 -11.04
CA ILE A 236 -8.19 -21.71 -11.15
C ILE A 236 -9.15 -20.52 -11.07
N GLY A 237 -8.95 -19.63 -10.10
CA GLY A 237 -9.75 -18.40 -9.96
C GLY A 237 -9.66 -17.50 -11.19
N ALA A 238 -8.47 -17.25 -11.71
CA ALA A 238 -8.27 -16.47 -12.91
C ALA A 238 -8.99 -17.09 -14.14
N ALA A 239 -8.96 -18.42 -14.28
CA ALA A 239 -9.66 -19.11 -15.35
C ALA A 239 -11.20 -18.98 -15.21
N LEU A 240 -11.73 -19.02 -13.97
CA LEU A 240 -13.15 -18.81 -13.70
C LEU A 240 -13.58 -17.39 -14.02
N LEU A 241 -12.80 -16.38 -13.67
CA LEU A 241 -13.06 -14.98 -14.00
C LEU A 241 -13.03 -14.74 -15.51
N ALA A 242 -12.10 -15.38 -16.24
CA ALA A 242 -12.11 -15.37 -17.71
C ALA A 242 -13.37 -16.03 -18.29
N ARG A 243 -13.85 -17.12 -17.67
CA ARG A 243 -15.11 -17.77 -18.06
C ARG A 243 -16.32 -16.88 -17.82
N GLU A 244 -16.40 -16.21 -16.68
CA GLU A 244 -17.48 -15.26 -16.37
C GLU A 244 -17.55 -14.16 -17.43
N LYS A 245 -16.43 -13.56 -17.78
CA LYS A 245 -16.35 -12.55 -18.84
C LYS A 245 -16.80 -13.09 -20.20
N ALA A 246 -16.41 -14.31 -20.55
CA ALA A 246 -16.81 -14.94 -21.81
C ALA A 246 -18.32 -15.25 -21.85
N THR A 247 -18.96 -15.51 -20.71
CA THR A 247 -20.40 -15.83 -20.60
C THR A 247 -21.27 -14.58 -20.43
N ALA A 248 -20.81 -13.54 -19.78
CA ALA A 248 -21.55 -12.27 -19.61
C ALA A 248 -21.93 -11.62 -20.95
N ASN A 249 -21.18 -11.85 -22.01
CA ASN A 249 -21.46 -11.37 -23.36
C ASN A 249 -22.40 -12.30 -24.16
N GLN A 250 -22.98 -13.33 -23.57
CA GLN A 250 -24.00 -14.15 -24.20
C GLN A 250 -25.39 -13.65 -23.78
N PRO A 251 -26.35 -13.47 -24.73
CA PRO A 251 -27.71 -13.14 -24.36
C PRO A 251 -28.26 -14.22 -23.42
N ALA A 252 -28.99 -13.80 -22.39
CA ALA A 252 -29.58 -14.71 -21.40
C ALA A 252 -30.32 -15.85 -22.14
N ARG A 253 -29.99 -17.09 -21.82
CA ARG A 253 -30.80 -18.21 -22.24
C ARG A 253 -32.13 -18.08 -21.50
N GLU A 254 -33.22 -17.77 -22.22
CA GLU A 254 -34.55 -18.02 -21.69
C GLU A 254 -34.64 -19.50 -21.36
N GLU A 255 -34.97 -19.85 -20.13
CA GLU A 255 -35.31 -21.21 -19.78
C GLU A 255 -36.52 -21.63 -20.60
N PRO A 256 -36.50 -22.79 -21.26
CA PRO A 256 -37.66 -23.21 -22.03
C PRO A 256 -38.82 -23.45 -21.05
N ASP A 257 -39.93 -22.77 -21.29
CA ASP A 257 -41.18 -22.97 -20.58
C ASP A 257 -41.56 -24.46 -20.73
N ALA A 258 -41.51 -25.20 -19.63
CA ALA A 258 -41.74 -26.66 -19.58
C ALA A 258 -43.18 -27.06 -19.92
N GLN A 259 -44.04 -26.12 -20.32
CA GLN A 259 -45.46 -26.37 -20.64
C GLN A 259 -45.84 -26.30 -22.13
N ALA A 260 -44.92 -25.90 -23.02
CA ALA A 260 -45.22 -25.87 -24.46
C ALA A 260 -44.52 -27.03 -25.21
N GLY A 261 -45.15 -28.16 -25.25
CA GLY A 261 -44.74 -29.36 -26.00
C GLY A 261 -44.80 -29.20 -27.53
N ARG A 262 -43.86 -28.42 -28.11
CA ARG A 262 -43.56 -28.46 -29.56
C ARG A 262 -42.08 -28.10 -29.77
N TYR A 263 -41.29 -29.10 -30.09
CA TYR A 263 -39.95 -28.91 -30.63
C TYR A 263 -40.08 -28.38 -32.07
N VAL A 264 -39.76 -27.11 -32.29
CA VAL A 264 -39.33 -26.60 -33.58
C VAL A 264 -37.86 -26.18 -33.39
N ALA A 265 -36.96 -26.95 -33.99
CA ALA A 265 -35.54 -26.61 -34.04
C ALA A 265 -35.35 -25.46 -35.00
N GLU A 266 -35.43 -24.22 -34.50
CA GLU A 266 -34.85 -23.09 -35.22
C GLU A 266 -33.33 -23.12 -35.03
N PRO A 267 -32.53 -22.85 -36.09
CA PRO A 267 -31.10 -22.71 -35.94
C PRO A 267 -30.82 -21.53 -35.01
N PRO A 268 -29.87 -21.65 -34.07
CA PRO A 268 -29.57 -20.59 -33.12
C PRO A 268 -29.19 -19.33 -33.90
N PRO A 269 -29.67 -18.15 -33.52
CA PRO A 269 -29.18 -16.89 -34.08
C PRO A 269 -27.68 -16.85 -33.89
N THR A 270 -26.96 -16.36 -34.91
CA THR A 270 -25.51 -16.15 -34.87
C THR A 270 -25.18 -15.10 -33.82
N ALA A 271 -25.22 -15.50 -32.53
CA ALA A 271 -24.69 -14.70 -31.43
C ALA A 271 -23.20 -14.52 -31.68
N ALA A 272 -22.73 -13.31 -31.64
CA ALA A 272 -21.30 -13.01 -31.69
C ALA A 272 -20.60 -13.85 -30.62
N THR A 273 -19.94 -14.92 -31.04
CA THR A 273 -19.26 -15.82 -30.11
C THR A 273 -18.05 -15.06 -29.58
N PHE A 274 -17.95 -14.94 -28.25
CA PHE A 274 -16.76 -14.39 -27.57
C PHE A 274 -15.52 -15.08 -28.16
N ALA A 275 -14.66 -14.29 -28.79
CA ALA A 275 -13.38 -14.74 -29.32
C ALA A 275 -12.31 -14.41 -28.30
N SER A 276 -11.66 -15.45 -27.74
CA SER A 276 -10.52 -15.27 -26.86
C SER A 276 -9.37 -14.57 -27.58
N LYS A 277 -8.66 -13.72 -26.86
CA LYS A 277 -7.43 -13.05 -27.31
C LYS A 277 -6.20 -13.94 -27.25
N PHE A 278 -6.35 -15.21 -26.84
CA PHE A 278 -5.25 -16.15 -26.68
C PHE A 278 -4.42 -16.30 -27.96
N ARG A 279 -3.12 -16.07 -27.87
CA ARG A 279 -2.16 -16.04 -29.00
C ARG A 279 -1.66 -17.42 -29.41
N GLY A 280 -2.16 -18.48 -28.79
CA GLY A 280 -1.73 -19.85 -29.08
C GLY A 280 -0.66 -20.36 -28.10
N TYR A 281 -0.24 -21.59 -28.34
CA TYR A 281 0.70 -22.27 -27.42
C TYR A 281 2.16 -21.96 -27.72
N ASP A 282 2.48 -21.53 -28.94
CA ASP A 282 3.84 -21.23 -29.38
C ASP A 282 4.14 -19.74 -29.24
N LEU A 283 4.52 -19.33 -28.03
CA LEU A 283 4.86 -17.95 -27.74
C LEU A 283 6.19 -17.50 -28.38
N GLN A 284 6.99 -18.43 -28.95
CA GLN A 284 8.21 -18.07 -29.69
C GLN A 284 7.88 -17.35 -31.00
N GLN A 285 6.68 -17.56 -31.54
CA GLN A 285 6.19 -16.87 -32.75
C GLN A 285 5.61 -15.47 -32.45
N VAL A 286 5.40 -15.15 -31.19
CA VAL A 286 4.91 -13.82 -30.79
C VAL A 286 6.05 -12.83 -30.94
N ASP A 287 5.90 -11.85 -31.82
CA ASP A 287 6.87 -10.76 -31.95
C ASP A 287 6.75 -9.84 -30.76
N TYR A 288 7.75 -9.89 -29.89
CA TYR A 288 7.85 -8.99 -28.77
C TYR A 288 9.23 -8.35 -28.68
N GLN A 289 9.25 -7.11 -28.21
CA GLN A 289 10.48 -6.36 -27.98
C GLN A 289 10.50 -5.85 -26.54
N LEU A 290 11.61 -6.08 -25.88
CA LEU A 290 11.89 -5.51 -24.56
C LEU A 290 12.93 -4.40 -24.71
N ARG A 291 12.57 -3.18 -24.32
CA ARG A 291 13.46 -2.03 -24.35
C ARG A 291 13.54 -1.39 -22.96
N GLU A 292 14.73 -1.14 -22.50
CA GLU A 292 14.98 -0.34 -21.31
C GLU A 292 15.31 1.12 -21.67
N PHE A 293 14.71 2.06 -20.94
CA PHE A 293 15.06 3.46 -21.05
C PHE A 293 14.85 4.20 -19.72
N THR A 294 15.49 5.35 -19.57
CA THR A 294 15.29 6.21 -18.40
C THR A 294 14.17 7.20 -18.66
N CYS A 295 13.14 7.21 -17.81
CA CYS A 295 12.07 8.21 -17.86
C CYS A 295 12.63 9.60 -17.52
N ARG A 296 12.31 10.59 -18.33
CA ARG A 296 12.69 12.00 -18.11
C ARG A 296 11.49 12.88 -17.70
N GLY A 297 10.38 12.28 -17.31
CA GLY A 297 9.14 13.00 -16.97
C GLY A 297 9.21 13.74 -15.61
N CYS A 298 10.11 13.33 -14.71
CA CYS A 298 10.34 14.00 -13.43
C CYS A 298 11.75 13.67 -12.90
N SER A 299 12.11 14.24 -11.77
CA SER A 299 13.43 14.07 -11.13
C SER A 299 13.72 12.64 -10.63
N ASN A 300 12.74 11.73 -10.66
CA ASN A 300 12.97 10.33 -10.26
C ASN A 300 13.82 9.54 -11.26
N HIS A 301 13.86 9.94 -12.53
CA HIS A 301 14.65 9.27 -13.57
C HIS A 301 14.52 7.74 -13.56
N CYS A 302 13.29 7.23 -13.42
CA CYS A 302 13.02 5.80 -13.31
C CYS A 302 13.55 5.04 -14.53
N ARG A 303 14.08 3.85 -14.31
CA ARG A 303 14.36 2.88 -15.39
C ARG A 303 13.05 2.24 -15.77
N ILE A 304 12.62 2.47 -17.00
CA ILE A 304 11.38 1.93 -17.55
C ILE A 304 11.72 0.78 -18.47
N GLN A 305 11.00 -0.30 -18.30
CA GLN A 305 10.97 -1.39 -19.27
C GLN A 305 9.73 -1.21 -20.15
N GLU A 306 9.93 -1.01 -21.44
CA GLU A 306 8.89 -0.99 -22.46
C GLU A 306 8.83 -2.40 -23.08
N PHE A 307 7.67 -3.00 -22.98
CA PHE A 307 7.37 -4.28 -23.62
C PHE A 307 6.39 -4.03 -24.75
N THR A 308 6.81 -4.35 -25.96
CA THR A 308 5.98 -4.20 -27.14
C THR A 308 5.63 -5.60 -27.65
N VAL A 309 4.33 -5.89 -27.76
CA VAL A 309 3.82 -7.14 -28.32
C VAL A 309 2.89 -6.78 -29.47
N GLU A 310 3.21 -7.24 -30.67
CA GLU A 310 2.39 -6.98 -31.88
C GLU A 310 2.03 -5.49 -32.07
N GLY A 311 2.94 -4.60 -31.69
CA GLY A 311 2.76 -3.14 -31.78
C GLY A 311 2.05 -2.51 -30.58
N GLU A 312 1.45 -3.27 -29.69
CA GLU A 312 0.91 -2.77 -28.43
C GLU A 312 2.02 -2.61 -27.39
N LYS A 313 2.08 -1.44 -26.75
CA LYS A 313 3.13 -1.11 -25.80
C LYS A 313 2.61 -1.10 -24.36
N THR A 314 3.29 -1.84 -23.51
CA THR A 314 3.15 -1.78 -22.05
C THR A 314 4.44 -1.34 -21.40
N TYR A 315 4.33 -0.73 -20.23
CA TYR A 315 5.46 -0.16 -19.53
C TYR A 315 5.42 -0.56 -18.06
N TRP A 316 6.57 -0.82 -17.44
CA TRP A 316 6.70 -1.00 -15.99
C TRP A 316 8.05 -0.50 -15.48
N GLY A 317 8.16 -0.39 -14.15
CA GLY A 317 9.36 0.10 -13.47
C GLY A 317 9.32 1.58 -13.12
N ASP A 318 8.27 2.31 -13.51
CA ASP A 318 8.05 3.67 -13.09
C ASP A 318 7.41 3.74 -11.69
N LYS A 319 7.85 4.70 -10.89
CA LYS A 319 7.29 4.93 -9.55
C LYS A 319 5.92 5.60 -9.58
N CYS A 320 5.55 6.20 -10.70
CA CYS A 320 4.27 6.91 -10.84
C CYS A 320 3.19 6.12 -11.59
N SER A 321 3.55 5.07 -12.29
CA SER A 321 2.66 4.25 -13.14
C SER A 321 1.87 5.04 -14.20
N ASP A 322 2.25 6.28 -14.48
CA ASP A 322 1.52 7.19 -15.37
C ASP A 322 1.42 6.68 -16.81
N ARG A 323 2.42 5.91 -17.27
CA ARG A 323 2.44 5.35 -18.62
C ARG A 323 1.72 4.01 -18.73
N PHE A 324 1.74 3.25 -17.66
CA PHE A 324 1.22 1.90 -17.61
C PHE A 324 -0.30 1.85 -17.43
N ARG A 325 -0.87 2.67 -16.54
CA ARG A 325 -2.28 2.57 -16.13
C ARG A 325 -3.24 3.46 -16.91
N LYS A 326 -2.77 4.34 -17.79
CA LYS A 326 -3.64 5.19 -18.62
C LYS A 326 -4.65 4.41 -19.50
N ALA A 327 -4.36 3.16 -19.80
CA ALA A 327 -5.24 2.30 -20.58
C ALA A 327 -6.40 1.67 -19.76
N VAL A 328 -6.38 1.78 -18.43
CA VAL A 328 -7.36 1.13 -17.53
C VAL A 328 -8.16 2.17 -16.72
N SER A 329 -8.35 3.37 -17.24
CA SER A 329 -9.23 4.35 -16.58
C SER A 329 -10.67 3.82 -16.55
N SER A 330 -11.24 3.76 -15.35
CA SER A 330 -12.60 3.26 -15.12
C SER A 330 -13.72 4.10 -15.77
N GLY A 331 -13.38 5.26 -16.31
CA GLY A 331 -14.37 6.23 -16.80
C GLY A 331 -15.21 6.90 -15.70
N ARG A 332 -15.17 6.39 -14.46
CA ARG A 332 -15.85 6.97 -13.30
C ARG A 332 -15.19 8.30 -12.92
N LYS A 333 -16.01 9.29 -12.62
CA LYS A 333 -15.53 10.60 -12.13
C LYS A 333 -15.86 10.72 -10.64
N PRO A 334 -14.93 11.23 -9.82
CA PRO A 334 -15.24 11.58 -8.44
C PRO A 334 -16.36 12.64 -8.38
N VAL A 335 -17.21 12.57 -7.35
CA VAL A 335 -18.29 13.53 -7.12
C VAL A 335 -17.87 14.74 -6.27
N ILE A 336 -16.72 14.64 -5.60
CA ILE A 336 -16.11 15.75 -4.85
C ILE A 336 -14.89 16.30 -5.60
N ASP A 337 -14.50 17.51 -5.28
CA ASP A 337 -13.29 18.15 -5.82
C ASP A 337 -12.02 17.42 -5.41
N ASP A 338 -10.89 17.72 -6.04
CA ASP A 338 -9.59 17.17 -5.66
C ASP A 338 -9.06 17.88 -4.41
N LEU A 339 -9.47 17.37 -3.25
CA LEU A 339 -9.09 17.92 -1.95
C LEU A 339 -7.59 17.84 -1.67
N VAL A 340 -6.91 16.83 -2.20
CA VAL A 340 -5.46 16.68 -2.02
C VAL A 340 -4.73 17.77 -2.79
N GLN A 341 -5.11 18.01 -4.05
CA GLN A 341 -4.53 19.09 -4.85
C GLN A 341 -4.90 20.46 -4.29
N TYR A 342 -6.18 20.68 -3.96
CA TYR A 342 -6.64 21.94 -3.34
C TYR A 342 -5.83 22.30 -2.09
N ARG A 343 -5.61 21.33 -1.21
CA ARG A 343 -4.81 21.55 0.00
C ARG A 343 -3.36 21.89 -0.32
N MET A 344 -2.77 21.23 -1.33
CA MET A 344 -1.40 21.51 -1.77
C MET A 344 -1.26 22.92 -2.34
N ASP A 345 -2.21 23.34 -3.16
CA ASP A 345 -2.23 24.68 -3.74
C ASP A 345 -2.30 25.75 -2.64
N LEU A 346 -3.13 25.53 -1.60
CA LEU A 346 -3.21 26.40 -0.44
C LEU A 346 -1.94 26.41 0.40
N LEU A 347 -1.31 25.25 0.62
CA LEU A 347 -0.09 25.12 1.42
C LEU A 347 1.08 25.86 0.77
N LEU A 348 1.17 25.81 -0.55
CA LEU A 348 2.27 26.37 -1.32
C LEU A 348 2.00 27.82 -1.78
N ASP A 349 0.79 28.34 -1.58
CA ASP A 349 0.43 29.72 -1.94
C ASP A 349 1.31 30.74 -1.23
N ASP A 350 2.04 31.54 -2.00
CA ASP A 350 2.89 32.61 -1.50
C ASP A 350 2.44 34.02 -1.92
N SER A 351 1.30 34.09 -2.57
CA SER A 351 0.78 35.35 -3.14
C SER A 351 0.52 36.44 -2.09
N ARG A 352 0.41 36.08 -0.82
CA ARG A 352 0.14 36.99 0.31
C ARG A 352 1.41 37.33 1.11
N LEU A 353 2.56 36.76 0.76
CA LEU A 353 3.80 37.02 1.47
C LEU A 353 4.39 38.36 1.04
N PRO A 354 4.95 39.15 1.99
CA PRO A 354 5.67 40.37 1.63
C PRO A 354 6.91 40.02 0.79
N ALA A 355 7.20 40.84 -0.19
CA ALA A 355 8.42 40.69 -0.98
C ALA A 355 9.65 40.88 -0.08
N PRO A 356 10.66 39.99 -0.18
CA PRO A 356 11.86 40.13 0.62
C PRO A 356 12.64 41.40 0.23
N PRO A 357 13.29 42.08 1.21
CA PRO A 357 14.19 43.20 0.91
C PRO A 357 15.32 42.81 -0.07
N ALA A 358 15.82 43.76 -0.82
CA ALA A 358 16.96 43.50 -1.69
C ALA A 358 18.18 43.06 -0.84
N GLY A 359 18.78 41.93 -1.20
CA GLY A 359 19.90 41.32 -0.47
C GLY A 359 19.51 40.65 0.86
N ALA A 360 18.22 40.34 1.04
CA ALA A 360 17.73 39.59 2.21
C ALA A 360 18.42 38.23 2.33
N PRO A 361 18.79 37.82 3.55
CA PRO A 361 19.30 36.46 3.78
C PRO A 361 18.29 35.41 3.38
N THR A 362 18.77 34.34 2.76
CA THR A 362 17.93 33.23 2.32
C THR A 362 17.78 32.19 3.44
N VAL A 363 16.52 31.79 3.70
CA VAL A 363 16.21 30.70 4.63
C VAL A 363 15.53 29.57 3.90
N GLY A 364 16.20 28.43 3.84
CA GLY A 364 15.66 27.19 3.30
C GLY A 364 14.65 26.55 4.24
N ILE A 365 13.47 26.17 3.74
CA ILE A 365 12.50 25.40 4.47
C ILE A 365 12.42 24.01 3.86
N PRO A 366 12.86 22.94 4.57
CA PRO A 366 12.75 21.58 4.06
C PRO A 366 11.29 21.14 4.02
N LEU A 367 10.82 20.67 2.87
CA LEU A 367 9.47 20.10 2.70
C LEU A 367 9.39 18.72 3.35
N CYS A 368 9.52 18.69 4.67
CA CYS A 368 9.48 17.47 5.47
C CYS A 368 8.74 17.70 6.78
N MET A 369 8.31 16.65 7.43
CA MET A 369 7.73 16.64 8.77
C MET A 369 6.80 17.83 9.04
N PHE A 370 7.28 18.84 9.75
CA PHE A 370 6.51 20.02 10.18
C PHE A 370 5.99 20.87 9.02
N ALA A 371 6.69 20.91 7.90
CA ALA A 371 6.31 21.76 6.78
C ALA A 371 4.96 21.36 6.17
N TRP A 372 4.63 20.08 6.18
CA TRP A 372 3.35 19.60 5.65
C TRP A 372 2.11 20.06 6.43
N GLU A 373 2.31 20.60 7.63
CA GLU A 373 1.24 21.07 8.50
C GLU A 373 1.35 22.58 8.78
N GLN A 374 2.57 23.07 8.97
CA GLN A 374 2.84 24.41 9.50
C GLN A 374 3.61 25.31 8.52
N LEU A 375 3.71 24.98 7.25
CA LEU A 375 4.39 25.82 6.26
C LEU A 375 3.81 27.25 6.21
N PRO A 376 2.49 27.49 6.25
CA PRO A 376 1.93 28.82 6.27
C PRO A 376 2.44 29.67 7.44
N PHE A 377 2.53 29.09 8.63
CA PHE A 377 3.08 29.76 9.81
C PHE A 377 4.55 30.16 9.62
N TRP A 378 5.40 29.18 9.33
CA TRP A 378 6.85 29.40 9.27
C TRP A 378 7.27 30.31 8.11
N ARG A 379 6.62 30.16 6.96
CA ARG A 379 6.92 30.95 5.79
C ARG A 379 6.50 32.42 5.96
N THR A 380 5.32 32.66 6.55
CA THR A 380 4.85 34.00 6.90
C THR A 380 5.73 34.67 7.94
N LEU A 381 6.08 33.94 9.01
CA LEU A 381 7.00 34.43 10.06
C LEU A 381 8.33 34.91 9.46
N LEU A 382 8.97 34.09 8.65
CA LEU A 382 10.27 34.41 8.04
C LEU A 382 10.18 35.59 7.09
N ALA A 383 9.17 35.63 6.24
CA ALA A 383 8.96 36.72 5.28
C ALA A 383 8.73 38.06 5.98
N HIS A 384 7.92 38.10 7.06
CA HIS A 384 7.73 39.31 7.87
C HIS A 384 8.95 39.68 8.72
N CYS A 385 9.82 38.74 9.03
CA CYS A 385 11.11 39.00 9.64
C CYS A 385 12.20 39.47 8.64
N GLY A 386 11.85 39.62 7.37
CA GLY A 386 12.74 40.14 6.32
C GLY A 386 13.65 39.10 5.65
N PHE A 387 13.35 37.82 5.76
CA PHE A 387 14.10 36.75 5.11
C PHE A 387 13.45 36.36 3.76
N ALA A 388 14.29 35.99 2.80
CA ALA A 388 13.84 35.35 1.56
C ALA A 388 13.70 33.83 1.79
N THR A 389 12.52 33.28 1.59
CA THR A 389 12.27 31.84 1.82
C THR A 389 12.52 31.01 0.56
N VAL A 390 13.21 29.89 0.71
CA VAL A 390 13.49 28.93 -0.37
C VAL A 390 13.00 27.54 0.07
N LEU A 391 12.12 26.91 -0.69
CA LEU A 391 11.69 25.55 -0.40
C LEU A 391 12.68 24.54 -1.00
N SER A 392 12.85 23.40 -0.31
CA SER A 392 13.51 22.26 -0.93
C SER A 392 12.71 21.75 -2.13
N ASP A 393 13.34 20.99 -3.01
CA ASP A 393 12.61 20.32 -4.09
C ASP A 393 11.58 19.34 -3.50
N PRO A 394 10.50 19.01 -4.23
CA PRO A 394 9.61 17.93 -3.83
C PRO A 394 10.40 16.62 -3.64
N THR A 395 9.96 15.80 -2.70
CA THR A 395 10.57 14.49 -2.41
C THR A 395 10.70 13.66 -3.68
N ASN A 396 11.90 13.21 -3.96
CA ASN A 396 12.27 12.44 -5.14
C ASN A 396 13.36 11.41 -4.81
N SER A 397 13.74 10.58 -5.78
CA SER A 397 14.75 9.53 -5.57
C SER A 397 16.12 10.06 -5.15
N GLN A 398 16.50 11.27 -5.58
CA GLN A 398 17.79 11.88 -5.20
C GLN A 398 17.77 12.33 -3.74
N ILE A 399 16.68 12.96 -3.29
CA ILE A 399 16.48 13.36 -1.90
C ILE A 399 16.44 12.11 -1.00
N ILE A 400 15.70 11.06 -1.38
CA ILE A 400 15.65 9.80 -0.63
C ILE A 400 17.04 9.18 -0.53
N ALA A 401 17.75 9.06 -1.65
CA ALA A 401 19.11 8.50 -1.68
C ALA A 401 20.11 9.34 -0.87
N SER A 402 20.00 10.68 -0.93
CA SER A 402 20.81 11.59 -0.11
C SER A 402 20.51 11.39 1.38
N GLY A 403 19.24 11.27 1.76
CA GLY A 403 18.83 10.98 3.13
C GLY A 403 19.39 9.67 3.66
N LEU A 404 19.32 8.59 2.86
CA LEU A 404 19.90 7.29 3.22
C LEU A 404 21.42 7.36 3.47
N ARG A 405 22.15 8.12 2.67
CA ARG A 405 23.61 8.29 2.85
C ARG A 405 23.97 9.20 4.02
N THR A 406 23.10 10.13 4.38
CA THR A 406 23.39 11.16 5.41
C THR A 406 22.94 10.70 6.80
N SER A 407 21.93 9.84 6.89
CA SER A 407 21.42 9.37 8.16
C SER A 407 22.43 8.49 8.89
N VAL A 408 22.70 8.79 10.17
CA VAL A 408 23.66 8.05 11.02
C VAL A 408 23.04 6.86 11.76
N ALA A 409 21.74 6.71 11.68
CA ALA A 409 20.97 5.62 12.26
C ALA A 409 19.91 5.18 11.26
N GLU A 410 19.16 4.15 11.60
CA GLU A 410 18.02 3.70 10.81
C GLU A 410 16.68 4.15 11.42
N PRO A 411 16.36 5.45 11.39
CA PRO A 411 15.07 5.96 11.86
C PRO A 411 13.94 5.55 10.91
N CYS A 412 12.72 5.98 11.21
CA CYS A 412 11.60 5.82 10.29
C CYS A 412 11.82 6.63 8.99
N PHE A 413 11.18 6.20 7.92
CA PHE A 413 11.40 6.72 6.57
C PHE A 413 11.27 8.25 6.44
N PRO A 414 10.29 8.96 7.05
CA PRO A 414 10.21 10.42 6.97
C PRO A 414 11.42 11.15 7.56
N ILE A 415 12.06 10.57 8.58
CA ILE A 415 13.27 11.15 9.17
C ILE A 415 14.46 10.99 8.22
N ILE A 416 14.57 9.86 7.53
CA ILE A 416 15.56 9.67 6.45
C ILE A 416 15.36 10.72 5.37
N VAL A 417 14.14 10.89 4.90
CA VAL A 417 13.78 11.88 3.86
C VAL A 417 14.10 13.31 4.31
N ALA A 418 13.86 13.65 5.58
CA ALA A 418 14.19 14.96 6.13
C ALA A 418 15.70 15.29 6.05
N HIS A 419 16.59 14.32 6.27
CA HIS A 419 18.02 14.51 6.04
C HIS A 419 18.33 14.88 4.58
N GLY A 420 17.65 14.22 3.64
CA GLY A 420 17.80 14.52 2.21
C GLY A 420 17.33 15.92 1.83
N HIS A 421 16.21 16.39 2.40
CA HIS A 421 15.72 17.76 2.17
C HIS A 421 16.68 18.82 2.72
N VAL A 422 17.26 18.57 3.88
CA VAL A 422 18.27 19.49 4.45
C VAL A 422 19.52 19.52 3.56
N MET A 423 19.99 18.39 3.07
CA MET A 423 21.10 18.34 2.10
C MET A 423 20.76 19.08 0.81
N ASN A 424 19.56 18.90 0.26
CA ASN A 424 19.11 19.60 -0.93
C ASN A 424 19.16 21.12 -0.77
N LEU A 425 18.80 21.65 0.40
CA LEU A 425 18.89 23.08 0.70
C LEU A 425 20.34 23.56 0.89
N ILE A 426 21.18 22.73 1.49
CA ILE A 426 22.63 23.02 1.59
C ILE A 426 23.26 23.10 0.19
N ASP A 427 22.89 22.18 -0.70
CA ASP A 427 23.35 22.16 -2.09
C ASP A 427 22.81 23.34 -2.91
N LYS A 428 21.66 23.91 -2.53
CA LYS A 428 21.13 25.19 -3.07
C LYS A 428 21.82 26.44 -2.53
N ASP A 429 22.77 26.25 -1.63
CA ASP A 429 23.58 27.30 -1.00
C ASP A 429 22.78 28.42 -0.31
N VAL A 430 21.65 28.07 0.36
CA VAL A 430 20.88 29.02 1.19
C VAL A 430 21.70 29.44 2.41
N ASP A 431 21.57 30.68 2.89
CA ASP A 431 22.31 31.18 4.06
C ASP A 431 21.99 30.39 5.34
N HIS A 432 20.69 30.05 5.54
CA HIS A 432 20.22 29.31 6.69
C HIS A 432 19.22 28.24 6.28
N VAL A 433 19.05 27.21 7.12
CA VAL A 433 18.01 26.16 6.98
C VAL A 433 17.18 26.14 8.23
N LEU A 434 15.87 26.39 8.11
CA LEU A 434 14.93 26.31 9.21
C LEU A 434 14.64 24.84 9.57
N LEU A 435 14.88 24.47 10.80
CA LEU A 435 14.60 23.15 11.31
C LEU A 435 14.09 23.25 12.76
N PRO A 436 12.84 23.65 13.00
CA PRO A 436 12.33 23.91 14.33
C PRO A 436 12.22 22.63 15.17
N ASN A 437 12.52 22.74 16.44
CA ASN A 437 12.20 21.74 17.45
C ASN A 437 10.78 22.01 17.95
N ILE A 438 9.81 21.24 17.47
CA ILE A 438 8.42 21.38 17.87
C ILE A 438 8.11 20.27 18.87
N VAL A 439 7.82 20.66 20.12
CA VAL A 439 7.59 19.72 21.22
C VAL A 439 6.15 19.23 21.23
N ASN A 440 5.21 20.16 21.15
CA ASN A 440 3.77 19.90 21.22
C ASN A 440 2.99 20.83 20.27
N GLN A 441 1.70 20.55 20.11
CA GLN A 441 0.80 21.31 19.25
C GLN A 441 -0.36 21.89 20.07
N GLU A 442 -1.00 22.91 19.53
CA GLU A 442 -2.23 23.48 20.10
C GLU A 442 -3.34 22.41 20.11
N THR A 443 -4.13 22.38 21.18
CA THR A 443 -5.22 21.43 21.36
C THR A 443 -6.36 22.04 22.15
N ARG A 444 -7.59 21.62 21.91
CA ARG A 444 -8.76 21.96 22.73
C ARG A 444 -8.81 21.15 24.02
N TRP A 445 -8.09 20.03 24.09
CA TRP A 445 -8.11 19.09 25.22
C TRP A 445 -6.97 19.43 26.19
N ASN A 446 -7.22 20.41 27.07
CA ASN A 446 -6.20 20.91 27.99
C ASN A 446 -5.84 19.97 29.14
N ASP A 447 -6.60 18.90 29.31
CA ASP A 447 -6.42 17.85 30.31
C ASP A 447 -5.50 16.71 29.81
N ILE A 448 -5.15 16.71 28.52
CA ILE A 448 -4.25 15.72 27.92
C ILE A 448 -3.12 16.44 27.19
N GLU A 449 -1.90 15.92 27.30
CA GLU A 449 -0.76 16.44 26.58
C GLU A 449 -0.91 16.28 25.04
N SER A 450 -0.28 17.16 24.27
CA SER A 450 -0.36 17.21 22.81
C SER A 450 1.00 17.05 22.15
N GLN A 451 1.78 16.08 22.63
CA GLN A 451 3.14 15.85 22.20
C GLN A 451 3.22 15.41 20.75
N LEU A 452 4.29 15.81 20.06
CA LEU A 452 4.71 15.15 18.83
C LEU A 452 5.52 13.89 19.14
N CYS A 453 5.75 13.04 18.14
CA CYS A 453 6.51 11.82 18.36
C CYS A 453 7.99 12.13 18.68
N PRO A 454 8.72 11.24 19.39
CA PRO A 454 10.11 11.50 19.79
C PRO A 454 11.04 11.85 18.62
N TRP A 455 10.89 11.18 17.47
CA TRP A 455 11.69 11.49 16.29
C TRP A 455 11.42 12.89 15.73
N HIS A 456 10.18 13.36 15.78
CA HIS A 456 9.85 14.72 15.35
C HIS A 456 10.49 15.75 16.31
N GLN A 457 10.35 15.54 17.63
CA GLN A 457 10.92 16.41 18.63
C GLN A 457 12.47 16.46 18.59
N THR A 458 13.11 15.35 18.23
CA THR A 458 14.58 15.26 18.22
C THR A 458 15.20 15.57 16.84
N LEU A 459 14.40 15.78 15.81
CA LEU A 459 14.85 15.97 14.43
C LEU A 459 16.02 16.95 14.27
N PRO A 460 15.98 18.20 14.80
CA PRO A 460 17.07 19.14 14.65
C PRO A 460 18.39 18.67 15.27
N PHE A 461 18.30 17.97 16.39
CA PHE A 461 19.47 17.49 17.12
C PHE A 461 20.13 16.30 16.44
N VAL A 462 19.33 15.42 15.83
CA VAL A 462 19.83 14.28 15.07
C VAL A 462 20.49 14.76 13.77
N ILE A 463 19.81 15.60 13.01
CA ILE A 463 20.31 16.12 11.72
C ILE A 463 21.63 16.89 11.90
N ARG A 464 21.72 17.79 12.89
CA ARG A 464 22.95 18.54 13.13
C ARG A 464 24.19 17.70 13.48
N ARG A 465 23.96 16.43 13.90
CA ARG A 465 25.04 15.49 14.24
C ARG A 465 25.42 14.57 13.06
N ALA A 466 24.66 14.59 11.99
CA ALA A 466 25.00 13.83 10.79
C ALA A 466 26.36 14.32 10.24
N PRO A 467 27.33 13.43 9.96
CA PRO A 467 28.69 13.83 9.54
C PRO A 467 28.71 14.78 8.34
N ALA A 468 27.82 14.55 7.36
CA ALA A 468 27.71 15.39 6.17
C ALA A 468 27.18 16.81 6.46
N ILE A 469 26.50 17.02 7.59
CA ILE A 469 25.85 18.29 7.96
C ILE A 469 26.60 18.99 9.10
N SER A 470 27.31 18.25 9.94
CA SER A 470 27.90 18.74 11.19
C SER A 470 28.82 19.98 10.98
N ASN A 471 29.57 20.03 9.91
CA ASN A 471 30.45 21.17 9.56
C ASN A 471 29.64 22.42 9.16
N GLN A 472 28.37 22.28 8.84
CA GLN A 472 27.46 23.36 8.45
C GLN A 472 26.35 23.58 9.48
N ALA A 473 26.47 22.96 10.66
CA ALA A 473 25.47 23.04 11.74
C ALA A 473 25.16 24.48 12.18
N GLY A 474 26.08 25.43 11.98
CA GLY A 474 25.84 26.85 12.24
C GLY A 474 24.82 27.52 11.30
N ARG A 475 24.53 26.92 10.14
CA ARG A 475 23.46 27.39 9.24
C ARG A 475 22.07 26.96 9.68
N LEU A 476 21.94 26.00 10.61
CA LEU A 476 20.64 25.48 11.04
C LEU A 476 19.97 26.44 12.04
N MET A 477 18.80 26.95 11.70
CA MET A 477 17.90 27.71 12.56
C MET A 477 16.98 26.73 13.29
N THR A 478 17.20 26.54 14.60
CA THR A 478 16.52 25.50 15.39
C THR A 478 15.76 26.08 16.59
N PRO A 479 14.73 26.93 16.40
CA PRO A 479 13.92 27.41 17.51
C PRO A 479 13.19 26.25 18.17
N THR A 480 13.12 26.23 19.51
CA THR A 480 12.34 25.25 20.26
C THR A 480 10.99 25.88 20.64
N VAL A 481 9.91 25.33 20.07
CA VAL A 481 8.55 25.87 20.28
C VAL A 481 7.63 24.85 20.94
N ARG A 482 6.70 25.37 21.74
CA ARG A 482 5.63 24.62 22.41
C ARG A 482 4.32 25.34 22.16
N PHE A 483 3.64 24.97 21.06
CA PHE A 483 2.42 25.67 20.67
C PHE A 483 1.27 25.49 21.68
N ALA A 484 1.24 24.41 22.45
CA ALA A 484 0.27 24.24 23.54
C ALA A 484 0.35 25.26 24.65
N GLU A 485 1.50 25.97 24.80
CA GLU A 485 1.64 27.07 25.76
C GLU A 485 0.97 28.38 25.28
N GLY A 486 0.43 28.37 24.04
CA GLY A 486 -0.29 29.47 23.43
C GLY A 486 0.57 30.47 22.66
N ARG A 487 -0.09 31.36 21.92
CA ARG A 487 0.52 32.32 21.00
C ARG A 487 1.51 33.27 21.66
N ALA A 488 1.17 33.81 22.83
CA ALA A 488 2.02 34.75 23.55
C ALA A 488 3.34 34.13 24.02
N ALA A 489 3.29 32.88 24.50
CA ALA A 489 4.49 32.13 24.91
C ALA A 489 5.36 31.79 23.70
N THR A 490 4.77 31.35 22.61
CA THR A 490 5.45 31.07 21.35
C THR A 490 6.13 32.32 20.79
N ALA A 491 5.42 33.47 20.75
CA ALA A 491 5.98 34.72 20.27
C ALA A 491 7.17 35.20 21.14
N LYS A 492 7.13 34.98 22.47
CA LYS A 492 8.25 35.25 23.37
C LYS A 492 9.49 34.45 23.02
N VAL A 493 9.34 33.16 22.79
CA VAL A 493 10.44 32.25 22.39
C VAL A 493 11.03 32.67 21.03
N LEU A 494 10.18 32.94 20.05
CA LEU A 494 10.60 33.38 18.73
C LEU A 494 11.36 34.71 18.78
N ARG A 495 10.90 35.66 19.59
CA ARG A 495 11.58 36.93 19.80
C ARG A 495 13.00 36.74 20.35
N GLU A 496 13.18 35.88 21.34
CA GLU A 496 14.51 35.58 21.88
C GLU A 496 15.39 34.93 20.86
N PHE A 497 14.84 34.01 20.05
CA PHE A 497 15.55 33.31 19.02
C PHE A 497 16.01 34.24 17.89
N PHE A 498 15.13 35.04 17.30
CA PHE A 498 15.42 35.90 16.17
C PHE A 498 16.30 37.12 16.50
N ARG A 499 16.44 37.44 17.81
CA ARG A 499 17.42 38.45 18.24
C ARG A 499 18.87 38.12 17.78
N ALA A 500 19.23 36.84 17.72
CA ALA A 500 20.52 36.40 17.27
C ALA A 500 20.74 36.69 15.77
N TYR A 501 19.68 36.93 15.03
CA TYR A 501 19.67 37.22 13.60
C TYR A 501 19.44 38.72 13.32
N GLY A 502 19.48 39.57 14.34
CA GLY A 502 19.36 41.00 14.19
C GLY A 502 17.91 41.51 13.99
N VAL A 503 16.90 40.66 14.15
CA VAL A 503 15.49 41.09 14.01
C VAL A 503 15.02 41.75 15.35
N ASP A 504 14.43 42.92 15.23
CA ASP A 504 13.96 43.65 16.42
C ASP A 504 12.69 43.00 17.00
N ARG A 505 12.47 43.28 18.29
CA ARG A 505 11.39 42.68 19.07
C ARG A 505 10.01 42.91 18.46
N LYS A 506 9.71 44.13 18.01
CA LYS A 506 8.37 44.51 17.53
C LYS A 506 8.09 43.81 16.19
N THR A 507 9.08 43.74 15.34
CA THR A 507 8.97 43.02 14.06
C THR A 507 8.65 41.53 14.28
N VAL A 508 9.34 40.86 15.24
CA VAL A 508 9.06 39.42 15.49
C VAL A 508 7.67 39.23 16.11
N GLU A 509 7.21 40.12 17.00
CA GLU A 509 5.86 40.03 17.62
C GLU A 509 4.79 40.18 16.51
N GLN A 510 4.91 41.15 15.62
CA GLN A 510 4.01 41.33 14.47
C GLN A 510 4.06 40.18 13.49
N ALA A 511 5.27 39.68 13.19
CA ALA A 511 5.47 38.53 12.30
C ALA A 511 4.85 37.24 12.88
N ALA A 512 4.94 37.04 14.20
CA ALA A 512 4.31 35.89 14.87
C ALA A 512 2.79 35.94 14.79
N GLU A 513 2.20 37.13 15.03
CA GLU A 513 0.74 37.32 14.90
C GLU A 513 0.28 37.03 13.47
N ALA A 514 0.93 37.62 12.45
CA ALA A 514 0.60 37.35 11.05
C ALA A 514 0.79 35.87 10.67
N ALA A 515 1.78 35.19 11.26
CA ALA A 515 2.02 33.76 11.05
C ALA A 515 0.89 32.89 11.61
N PHE A 516 0.40 33.19 12.81
CA PHE A 516 -0.75 32.50 13.39
C PHE A 516 -2.01 32.73 12.55
N ASP A 517 -2.26 33.98 12.13
CA ASP A 517 -3.42 34.30 11.28
C ASP A 517 -3.37 33.56 9.93
N ALA A 518 -2.19 33.44 9.32
CA ALA A 518 -2.00 32.69 8.09
C ALA A 518 -2.28 31.19 8.29
N GLN A 519 -1.83 30.62 9.42
CA GLN A 519 -2.08 29.22 9.76
C GLN A 519 -3.56 28.98 10.04
N ASP A 520 -4.23 29.85 10.76
CA ASP A 520 -5.67 29.74 11.04
C ASP A 520 -6.49 29.83 9.76
N ALA A 521 -6.15 30.77 8.86
CA ALA A 521 -6.81 30.93 7.58
C ALA A 521 -6.64 29.66 6.70
N PHE A 522 -5.45 29.07 6.70
CA PHE A 522 -5.21 27.79 6.03
C PHE A 522 -6.07 26.68 6.62
N SER A 523 -6.05 26.50 7.96
CA SER A 523 -6.80 25.46 8.65
C SER A 523 -8.32 25.61 8.45
N ALA A 524 -8.83 26.84 8.48
CA ALA A 524 -10.25 27.11 8.24
C ALA A 524 -10.65 26.71 6.80
N ARG A 525 -9.88 27.12 5.78
CA ARG A 525 -10.18 26.81 4.37
C ARG A 525 -10.18 25.33 4.07
N ILE A 526 -9.19 24.57 4.55
CA ILE A 526 -9.16 23.12 4.34
C ILE A 526 -10.30 22.42 5.09
N GLY A 527 -10.66 22.90 6.31
CA GLY A 527 -11.78 22.37 7.07
C GLY A 527 -13.14 22.64 6.40
N ASP A 528 -13.32 23.83 5.80
CA ASP A 528 -14.55 24.16 5.05
C ASP A 528 -14.71 23.23 3.85
N ALA A 529 -13.66 23.04 3.03
CA ALA A 529 -13.68 22.13 1.91
C ALA A 529 -13.96 20.67 2.30
N GLY A 530 -13.42 20.25 3.44
CA GLY A 530 -13.69 18.90 3.99
C GLY A 530 -15.15 18.71 4.40
N ARG A 531 -15.76 19.71 5.05
CA ARG A 531 -17.20 19.69 5.42
C ARG A 531 -18.10 19.66 4.19
N GLU A 532 -17.77 20.45 3.18
CA GLU A 532 -18.50 20.44 1.91
C GLU A 532 -18.45 19.05 1.23
N ALA A 533 -17.27 18.45 1.18
CA ALA A 533 -17.10 17.12 0.63
C ALA A 533 -17.90 16.04 1.39
N LEU A 534 -17.92 16.08 2.72
CA LEU A 534 -18.75 15.18 3.52
C LEU A 534 -20.23 15.34 3.20
N THR A 535 -20.72 16.58 3.09
CA THR A 535 -22.11 16.88 2.74
C THR A 535 -22.47 16.32 1.36
N VAL A 536 -21.59 16.45 0.37
CA VAL A 536 -21.80 15.88 -0.97
C VAL A 536 -21.87 14.36 -0.93
N LEU A 537 -20.97 13.70 -0.18
CA LEU A 537 -20.97 12.24 -0.06
C LEU A 537 -22.18 11.70 0.70
N GLU A 538 -22.65 12.40 1.72
CA GLU A 538 -23.90 12.05 2.42
C GLU A 538 -25.11 12.18 1.50
N ALA A 539 -25.18 13.26 0.72
CA ALA A 539 -26.29 13.50 -0.20
C ALA A 539 -26.33 12.52 -1.39
N THR A 540 -25.17 12.10 -1.88
CA THR A 540 -25.07 11.20 -3.04
C THR A 540 -25.05 9.72 -2.69
N GLY A 541 -24.70 9.36 -1.44
CA GLY A 541 -24.45 7.99 -1.03
C GLY A 541 -23.18 7.38 -1.63
N GLU A 542 -22.37 8.17 -2.34
CA GLU A 542 -21.13 7.71 -2.97
C GLU A 542 -20.05 7.36 -1.94
N VAL A 543 -19.24 6.36 -2.26
CA VAL A 543 -18.16 5.92 -1.39
C VAL A 543 -17.07 6.97 -1.31
N GLY A 544 -16.68 7.32 -0.08
CA GLY A 544 -15.53 8.16 0.25
C GLY A 544 -14.41 7.39 0.93
N ILE A 545 -13.18 7.64 0.51
CA ILE A 545 -11.98 7.09 1.12
C ILE A 545 -11.28 8.17 1.95
N VAL A 546 -11.27 8.00 3.25
CA VAL A 546 -10.52 8.86 4.16
C VAL A 546 -9.07 8.39 4.22
N LEU A 547 -8.16 9.28 3.86
CA LEU A 547 -6.72 9.05 3.92
C LEU A 547 -6.23 9.36 5.33
N VAL A 548 -6.11 8.34 6.15
CA VAL A 548 -5.74 8.47 7.56
C VAL A 548 -4.23 8.27 7.70
N GLY A 549 -3.58 9.19 8.38
CA GLY A 549 -2.14 9.14 8.62
C GLY A 549 -1.61 10.48 9.10
N ARG A 550 -0.32 10.56 9.29
CA ARG A 550 0.32 11.84 9.63
C ARG A 550 0.43 12.73 8.40
N PRO A 551 0.32 14.06 8.51
CA PRO A 551 0.32 14.96 7.36
C PRO A 551 1.45 14.70 6.38
N TYR A 552 2.67 14.51 6.86
CA TYR A 552 3.83 14.21 6.00
C TYR A 552 3.75 12.85 5.28
N ASN A 553 3.02 11.87 5.79
CA ASN A 553 2.79 10.60 5.10
C ASN A 553 1.68 10.72 4.05
N VAL A 554 0.63 11.48 4.37
CA VAL A 554 -0.56 11.63 3.51
C VAL A 554 -0.28 12.55 2.32
N HIS A 555 0.46 13.65 2.54
CA HIS A 555 0.60 14.72 1.56
C HIS A 555 1.89 14.71 0.76
N ASP A 556 2.95 14.02 1.23
CA ASP A 556 4.19 13.93 0.46
C ASP A 556 4.06 12.88 -0.66
N ALA A 557 3.77 13.38 -1.85
CA ALA A 557 3.57 12.56 -3.04
C ALA A 557 4.80 11.70 -3.42
N GLY A 558 6.01 12.17 -3.08
CA GLY A 558 7.24 11.41 -3.31
C GLY A 558 7.42 10.26 -2.34
N MET A 559 6.94 10.40 -1.09
CA MET A 559 6.98 9.32 -0.09
C MET A 559 5.87 8.29 -0.29
N ASN A 560 4.65 8.73 -0.60
CA ASN A 560 3.48 7.85 -0.73
C ASN A 560 3.15 7.43 -2.16
N LEU A 561 4.07 7.67 -3.11
CA LEU A 561 3.94 7.33 -4.53
C LEU A 561 2.68 7.90 -5.19
N SER A 562 2.22 9.07 -4.73
CA SER A 562 1.01 9.75 -5.23
C SER A 562 -0.25 8.88 -5.18
N VAL A 563 -0.40 8.02 -4.17
CA VAL A 563 -1.48 7.04 -4.08
C VAL A 563 -2.87 7.67 -4.18
N ALA A 564 -3.10 8.82 -3.53
CA ALA A 564 -4.37 9.53 -3.57
C ALA A 564 -4.74 9.99 -4.99
N ARG A 565 -3.79 10.64 -5.68
CA ARG A 565 -3.96 11.08 -7.07
C ARG A 565 -4.27 9.91 -8.00
N LYS A 566 -3.54 8.80 -7.85
CA LYS A 566 -3.76 7.59 -8.66
C LYS A 566 -5.12 6.96 -8.42
N MET A 567 -5.55 6.84 -7.18
CA MET A 567 -6.90 6.33 -6.88
C MET A 567 -7.98 7.21 -7.53
N ARG A 568 -7.79 8.53 -7.49
CA ARG A 568 -8.73 9.46 -8.09
C ARG A 568 -8.72 9.37 -9.62
N GLU A 569 -7.55 9.42 -10.26
CA GLU A 569 -7.42 9.45 -11.71
C GLU A 569 -7.76 8.11 -12.39
N LEU A 570 -7.37 7.00 -11.77
CA LEU A 570 -7.55 5.67 -12.36
C LEU A 570 -8.90 5.04 -12.04
N TYR A 571 -9.41 5.27 -10.83
CA TYR A 571 -10.63 4.59 -10.34
C TYR A 571 -11.77 5.53 -9.98
N GLY A 572 -11.61 6.85 -10.14
CA GLY A 572 -12.64 7.84 -9.84
C GLY A 572 -13.00 7.89 -8.35
N VAL A 573 -12.04 7.67 -7.46
CA VAL A 573 -12.25 7.59 -6.01
C VAL A 573 -12.36 8.97 -5.39
N ASN A 574 -13.35 9.16 -4.51
CA ASN A 574 -13.48 10.32 -3.66
C ASN A 574 -12.51 10.21 -2.48
N CYS A 575 -11.42 10.99 -2.49
CA CYS A 575 -10.39 10.97 -1.44
C CYS A 575 -10.50 12.19 -0.53
N ILE A 576 -10.55 11.97 0.79
CA ILE A 576 -10.58 13.02 1.82
C ILE A 576 -9.36 12.87 2.72
N PRO A 577 -8.42 13.83 2.76
CA PRO A 577 -7.35 13.84 3.73
C PRO A 577 -7.86 14.00 5.17
N LEU A 578 -7.22 13.34 6.13
CA LEU A 578 -7.60 13.37 7.54
C LEU A 578 -7.73 14.77 8.11
N ASP A 579 -6.80 15.67 7.78
CA ASP A 579 -6.72 17.03 8.34
C ASP A 579 -7.77 18.00 7.77
N MET A 580 -8.59 17.54 6.82
CA MET A 580 -9.78 18.23 6.33
C MET A 580 -11.06 17.81 7.08
N LEU A 581 -10.99 16.81 7.93
CA LEU A 581 -12.11 16.39 8.78
C LEU A 581 -12.18 17.21 10.10
N PRO A 582 -13.34 17.37 10.71
CA PRO A 582 -13.52 18.11 11.97
C PRO A 582 -13.01 17.31 13.20
N THR A 583 -11.77 16.82 13.13
CA THR A 583 -11.18 15.93 14.15
C THR A 583 -11.00 16.59 15.51
N ALA A 584 -10.80 17.90 15.55
CA ALA A 584 -10.62 18.65 16.80
C ALA A 584 -11.88 18.65 17.69
N GLU A 585 -13.05 18.33 17.15
CA GLU A 585 -14.34 18.32 17.87
C GLU A 585 -14.66 16.95 18.49
N ILE A 586 -13.93 15.91 18.13
CA ILE A 586 -14.23 14.53 18.49
C ILE A 586 -13.41 14.11 19.72
N ASP A 587 -14.10 13.73 20.77
CA ASP A 587 -13.48 13.11 21.94
C ASP A 587 -13.11 11.65 21.64
N VAL A 588 -11.88 11.26 21.97
CA VAL A 588 -11.35 9.91 21.74
C VAL A 588 -10.99 9.17 23.04
N ARG A 589 -11.33 9.74 24.21
CA ARG A 589 -10.98 9.17 25.53
C ARG A 589 -11.67 7.83 25.80
N ASP A 590 -12.80 7.59 25.18
CA ASP A 590 -13.50 6.30 25.20
C ASP A 590 -12.74 5.18 24.43
N VAL A 591 -11.89 5.56 23.49
CA VAL A 591 -11.05 4.63 22.71
C VAL A 591 -9.66 4.51 23.37
N ASN A 592 -9.07 5.63 23.75
CA ASN A 592 -7.81 5.70 24.47
C ASN A 592 -7.80 6.97 25.34
N ASP A 593 -7.86 6.79 26.64
CA ASP A 593 -8.03 7.85 27.64
C ASP A 593 -6.82 8.78 27.78
N ASN A 594 -5.64 8.31 27.33
CA ASN A 594 -4.39 9.05 27.43
C ASN A 594 -3.61 9.07 26.10
N MET A 595 -4.25 9.34 25.00
CA MET A 595 -3.57 9.53 23.73
C MET A 595 -2.86 10.90 23.72
N TYR A 596 -1.68 10.95 24.30
CA TYR A 596 -0.87 12.18 24.43
C TYR A 596 -0.20 12.62 23.11
N TRP A 597 -0.16 11.78 22.07
CA TRP A 597 0.27 12.20 20.74
C TRP A 597 -0.87 12.93 20.01
N ASN A 598 -0.71 14.23 19.74
CA ASN A 598 -1.74 15.02 19.09
C ASN A 598 -2.17 14.45 17.72
N LEU A 599 -1.21 14.12 16.88
CA LEU A 599 -1.51 13.46 15.59
C LEU A 599 -2.16 12.09 15.76
N GLY A 600 -1.90 11.40 16.85
CA GLY A 600 -2.57 10.15 17.22
C GLY A 600 -4.04 10.37 17.55
N ARG A 601 -4.37 11.43 18.31
CA ARG A 601 -5.76 11.82 18.59
C ARG A 601 -6.53 12.12 17.30
N ASN A 602 -5.94 12.92 16.41
CA ASN A 602 -6.57 13.25 15.13
C ASN A 602 -6.85 11.98 14.29
N ILE A 603 -5.93 11.01 14.31
CA ILE A 603 -6.11 9.71 13.64
C ILE A 603 -7.31 8.94 14.25
N LEU A 604 -7.42 8.87 15.57
CA LEU A 604 -8.55 8.19 16.23
C LEU A 604 -9.86 8.94 16.04
N ALA A 605 -9.83 10.28 16.06
CA ALA A 605 -11.00 11.12 15.77
C ALA A 605 -11.52 10.90 14.34
N ALA A 606 -10.64 10.88 13.35
CA ALA A 606 -11.01 10.55 11.97
C ALA A 606 -11.60 9.14 11.86
N ALA A 607 -11.05 8.16 12.58
CA ALA A 607 -11.58 6.81 12.62
C ALA A 607 -13.01 6.77 13.19
N LYS A 608 -13.31 7.54 14.26
CA LYS A 608 -14.67 7.67 14.80
C LYS A 608 -15.63 8.32 13.81
N ILE A 609 -15.20 9.37 13.10
CA ILE A 609 -16.01 10.00 12.05
C ILE A 609 -16.35 8.96 10.97
N VAL A 610 -15.37 8.20 10.48
CA VAL A 610 -15.61 7.14 9.49
C VAL A 610 -16.54 6.05 10.03
N GLY A 611 -16.43 5.71 11.31
CA GLY A 611 -17.33 4.75 11.97
C GLY A 611 -18.81 5.17 11.98
N ALA A 612 -19.06 6.48 12.05
CA ALA A 612 -20.41 7.05 12.06
C ALA A 612 -21.08 7.13 10.68
N HIS A 613 -20.34 6.93 9.56
CA HIS A 613 -20.84 7.05 8.19
C HIS A 613 -20.68 5.73 7.44
N GLU A 614 -21.75 5.14 6.94
CA GLU A 614 -21.70 3.82 6.26
C GLU A 614 -20.83 3.83 5.00
N ASN A 615 -20.88 4.90 4.21
CA ASN A 615 -20.20 5.06 2.92
C ASN A 615 -18.74 5.55 3.03
N LEU A 616 -18.22 5.82 4.23
CA LEU A 616 -16.83 6.20 4.41
C LEU A 616 -15.97 5.00 4.82
N HIS A 617 -14.77 4.92 4.25
CA HIS A 617 -13.79 3.86 4.53
C HIS A 617 -12.39 4.45 4.70
N ILE A 618 -11.50 3.72 5.38
CA ILE A 618 -10.14 4.18 5.71
C ILE A 618 -9.11 3.51 4.83
N ILE A 619 -8.21 4.30 4.24
CA ILE A 619 -6.86 3.86 3.85
C ILE A 619 -5.86 4.53 4.78
N TYR A 620 -5.17 3.74 5.59
CA TYR A 620 -4.19 4.19 6.56
C TYR A 620 -2.80 4.26 5.93
N ILE A 621 -2.26 5.46 5.78
CA ILE A 621 -0.94 5.72 5.19
C ILE A 621 0.09 5.89 6.29
N THR A 622 1.04 4.99 6.36
CA THR A 622 2.12 4.97 7.36
C THR A 622 3.47 4.66 6.72
N ASN A 623 4.50 4.52 7.52
CA ASN A 623 5.83 4.18 7.06
C ASN A 623 6.46 3.09 7.93
N PHE A 624 7.46 2.41 7.36
CA PHE A 624 8.21 1.38 8.07
C PHE A 624 8.96 2.00 9.28
N LYS A 625 9.03 1.27 10.39
CA LYS A 625 9.65 1.67 11.67
C LYS A 625 8.92 2.82 12.41
N CYS A 626 7.66 3.12 12.10
CA CYS A 626 6.90 4.08 12.88
C CYS A 626 6.36 3.44 14.17
N GLY A 627 6.99 3.72 15.30
CA GLY A 627 6.56 3.20 16.62
C GLY A 627 5.15 3.65 17.01
N PRO A 628 4.84 4.97 17.02
CA PRO A 628 3.51 5.44 17.35
C PRO A 628 2.39 4.86 16.48
N ASP A 629 2.58 4.74 15.15
CA ASP A 629 1.56 4.17 14.27
C ASP A 629 1.35 2.67 14.52
N SER A 630 2.43 1.95 14.87
CA SER A 630 2.32 0.54 15.27
C SER A 630 1.44 0.35 16.50
N PHE A 631 1.45 1.30 17.43
CA PHE A 631 0.57 1.33 18.60
C PHE A 631 -0.85 1.79 18.21
N ILE A 632 -1.00 2.90 17.49
CA ILE A 632 -2.28 3.55 17.20
C ILE A 632 -3.17 2.70 16.29
N LYS A 633 -2.62 1.99 15.32
CA LYS A 633 -3.40 1.18 14.35
C LYS A 633 -4.38 0.20 14.99
N HIS A 634 -4.04 -0.36 16.15
CA HIS A 634 -4.95 -1.23 16.88
C HIS A 634 -6.23 -0.50 17.30
N PHE A 635 -6.10 0.71 17.80
CA PHE A 635 -7.22 1.53 18.25
C PHE A 635 -8.07 2.09 17.10
N VAL A 636 -7.49 2.29 15.90
CA VAL A 636 -8.23 2.74 14.70
C VAL A 636 -9.35 1.77 14.34
N ARG A 637 -9.09 0.46 14.43
CA ARG A 637 -10.12 -0.55 14.17
C ARG A 637 -11.25 -0.48 15.19
N ASN A 638 -10.90 -0.31 16.47
CA ASN A 638 -11.89 -0.19 17.54
C ASN A 638 -12.72 1.10 17.39
N ALA A 639 -12.06 2.21 17.04
CA ALA A 639 -12.72 3.50 16.87
C ALA A 639 -13.68 3.54 15.67
N SER A 640 -13.31 2.92 14.55
CA SER A 640 -14.12 2.92 13.33
C SER A 640 -15.14 1.78 13.27
N GLY A 641 -14.90 0.67 13.99
CA GLY A 641 -15.68 -0.56 13.84
C GLY A 641 -15.58 -1.21 12.45
N LYS A 642 -14.69 -0.70 11.58
CA LYS A 642 -14.57 -1.11 10.18
C LYS A 642 -13.17 -1.65 9.87
N PRO A 643 -13.05 -2.63 8.97
CA PRO A 643 -11.77 -3.01 8.40
C PRO A 643 -11.20 -1.87 7.55
N PHE A 644 -9.89 -1.71 7.57
CA PHE A 644 -9.18 -0.69 6.79
C PHE A 644 -7.94 -1.24 6.11
N LEU A 645 -7.57 -0.65 4.97
CA LEU A 645 -6.33 -0.94 4.29
C LEU A 645 -5.19 -0.14 4.93
N SER A 646 -4.11 -0.81 5.32
CA SER A 646 -2.87 -0.16 5.76
C SER A 646 -1.82 -0.21 4.65
N LEU A 647 -1.37 0.95 4.20
CA LEU A 647 -0.28 1.10 3.25
C LEU A 647 0.96 1.59 3.99
N GLN A 648 2.03 0.83 3.88
CA GLN A 648 3.29 1.11 4.55
C GLN A 648 4.36 1.42 3.50
N PHE A 649 4.97 2.59 3.62
CA PHE A 649 5.95 3.09 2.68
C PHE A 649 7.36 3.11 3.26
N ASP A 650 8.35 2.87 2.41
CA ASP A 650 9.77 2.98 2.68
C ASP A 650 10.55 3.35 1.40
N GLY A 651 11.88 3.39 1.48
CA GLY A 651 12.73 3.72 0.33
C GLY A 651 12.70 2.69 -0.81
N HIS A 652 12.18 1.49 -0.57
CA HIS A 652 12.10 0.37 -1.52
C HIS A 652 10.68 0.15 -2.06
N SER A 653 9.69 0.88 -1.55
CA SER A 653 8.30 0.73 -1.99
C SER A 653 8.15 0.94 -3.48
N ASN A 654 7.39 0.08 -4.13
CA ASN A 654 7.05 0.18 -5.54
C ASN A 654 5.54 0.36 -5.74
N ASP A 655 5.19 0.96 -6.86
CA ASP A 655 3.84 1.33 -7.19
C ASP A 655 2.91 0.12 -7.42
N ALA A 656 3.39 -0.90 -8.11
CA ALA A 656 2.57 -2.04 -8.50
C ALA A 656 1.96 -2.74 -7.28
N GLY A 657 2.76 -3.03 -6.26
CA GLY A 657 2.27 -3.67 -5.03
C GLY A 657 1.29 -2.80 -4.24
N ILE A 658 1.54 -1.49 -4.18
CA ILE A 658 0.65 -0.53 -3.49
C ILE A 658 -0.70 -0.44 -4.20
N MET A 659 -0.69 -0.27 -5.53
CA MET A 659 -1.92 -0.11 -6.30
C MET A 659 -2.76 -1.40 -6.35
N THR A 660 -2.13 -2.58 -6.42
CA THR A 660 -2.86 -3.86 -6.29
C THR A 660 -3.64 -3.96 -4.99
N ARG A 661 -3.04 -3.51 -3.88
CA ARG A 661 -3.73 -3.47 -2.58
C ARG A 661 -4.89 -2.47 -2.57
N CYS A 662 -4.71 -1.30 -3.20
CA CYS A 662 -5.79 -0.33 -3.37
C CYS A 662 -6.92 -0.90 -4.21
N GLU A 663 -6.63 -1.54 -5.34
CA GLU A 663 -7.63 -2.19 -6.21
C GLU A 663 -8.46 -3.21 -5.44
N ALA A 664 -7.82 -4.18 -4.79
CA ALA A 664 -8.50 -5.21 -4.03
C ALA A 664 -9.36 -4.63 -2.89
N TYR A 665 -8.87 -3.57 -2.23
CA TYR A 665 -9.64 -2.89 -1.19
C TYR A 665 -10.86 -2.14 -1.77
N LEU A 666 -10.67 -1.38 -2.83
CA LEU A 666 -11.75 -0.64 -3.51
C LEU A 666 -12.82 -1.58 -4.06
N ASP A 667 -12.42 -2.72 -4.63
CA ASP A 667 -13.36 -3.75 -5.09
C ASP A 667 -14.17 -4.34 -3.91
N SER A 668 -13.50 -4.64 -2.78
CA SER A 668 -14.19 -5.11 -1.56
C SER A 668 -15.21 -4.12 -1.00
N LYS A 669 -15.08 -2.82 -1.32
CA LYS A 669 -16.01 -1.75 -0.93
C LYS A 669 -17.05 -1.42 -2.01
N GLY A 670 -17.07 -2.19 -3.10
CA GLY A 670 -18.01 -2.01 -4.21
C GLY A 670 -17.70 -0.82 -5.11
N VAL A 671 -16.56 -0.14 -4.93
CA VAL A 671 -16.17 1.02 -5.75
C VAL A 671 -15.91 0.61 -7.19
N LEU A 672 -15.38 -0.59 -7.41
CA LEU A 672 -15.04 -1.11 -8.74
C LEU A 672 -16.12 -2.02 -9.34
N ARG A 673 -17.16 -2.37 -8.58
CA ARG A 673 -18.29 -3.20 -9.07
C ARG A 673 -19.11 -2.43 -10.09
N GLY A 674 -19.36 -3.01 -11.25
CA GLY A 674 -20.04 -2.39 -12.40
C GLY A 674 -19.10 -1.83 -13.46
N GLN A 675 -17.80 -1.79 -13.22
CA GLN A 675 -16.82 -1.31 -14.22
C GLN A 675 -16.52 -2.34 -15.33
N PHE A 676 -16.86 -3.59 -15.09
CA PHE A 676 -16.65 -4.67 -16.07
C PHE A 676 -17.88 -4.91 -16.95
N ASP A 677 -19.04 -4.32 -16.60
CA ASP A 677 -20.29 -4.49 -17.35
C ASP A 677 -20.49 -3.44 -18.45
N ASP A 678 -19.83 -2.27 -18.40
CA ASP A 678 -20.08 -1.12 -19.27
C ASP A 678 -18.84 -0.56 -19.99
N ALA A 679 -17.79 -1.34 -20.26
CA ALA A 679 -16.73 -0.86 -21.14
C ALA A 679 -17.21 -0.91 -22.59
N PRO A 680 -17.50 0.25 -23.25
CA PRO A 680 -17.81 0.26 -24.69
C PRO A 680 -16.59 -0.29 -25.43
N ALA A 681 -16.85 -1.19 -26.37
CA ALA A 681 -15.85 -1.66 -27.31
C ALA A 681 -15.13 -0.44 -27.94
N PRO A 682 -13.81 -0.47 -28.11
CA PRO A 682 -13.09 0.58 -28.79
C PRO A 682 -13.49 0.57 -30.26
N ALA A 683 -14.50 1.34 -30.61
CA ALA A 683 -14.89 1.65 -31.96
C ALA A 683 -14.69 3.15 -32.21
N GLU A 684 -13.81 3.44 -33.18
CA GLU A 684 -13.75 4.67 -33.94
C GLU A 684 -13.20 5.95 -33.26
N GLN A 685 -11.89 5.98 -33.07
CA GLN A 685 -11.11 7.21 -33.16
C GLN A 685 -9.84 7.01 -34.00
N GLN A 686 -10.03 6.58 -35.25
CA GLN A 686 -9.05 6.76 -36.31
C GLN A 686 -9.71 7.55 -37.46
N ALA A 687 -9.92 8.83 -37.24
CA ALA A 687 -10.07 9.83 -38.31
C ALA A 687 -10.09 11.22 -37.68
N ALA A 688 -8.94 11.75 -37.35
CA ALA A 688 -8.59 13.17 -37.36
C ALA A 688 -7.24 13.40 -36.68
N MET A 689 -6.23 13.61 -37.55
CA MET A 689 -4.85 14.03 -37.40
C MET A 689 -3.81 12.92 -37.41
#